data_d47ac02f0fe3a94b9ad3b8d798738e3a
#
_entry.id   d47ac02f0fe3a94b9ad3b8d798738e3a
#
_cell.length_a   1.000
_cell.length_b   1.000
_cell.length_c   1.000
_cell.angle_alpha   90.00
_cell.angle_beta   90.00
_cell.angle_gamma   90.00
#
_symmetry.space_group_name_H-M   'P 1'
#
loop_
_entity.id
_entity.type
_entity.pdbx_description
1 polymer ?
#
loop_
_entity_poly.entity_id
_entity_poly.type
_entity_poly.pdbx_seq_one_letter_code
_entity_poly.pdbx_strand_id
1 'polypeptide(L)'
;MNKNGTLLDVKEVGEVDIKELFQTLKRHKFFIMFMGLLFTLIFSAYAYYQPNVYQADTVLEIGAGQKSGGEKGDILSMALGGGKVNLDTEIGIIMSRKVAINTLKNVNLTHRYYAINGFKRPVELYDTVPFEVLMTKGHNLLFTLSPINSKTYRLEVEGKEDNESSWSYDSVHEYNKEIKDSHFSFTLLVKDVRSLSAENYQFTILDTYKAIRYLHENLAVDQMTELSSLLQIRYQDTVPLRTKHVADELANSYIQHAIKSKTVEASSILEFIDQQLADIDNGLKESENELEQYKQSISTVSLTFKAEGVVEKLSQYETELKKIDIKKKMLDTIYKKVKAGTNLETLSVAGLDLDESLGTLVSKLQDSLLERRPLLQQYTSAHRKVLSINRVITQLKKMIRINISTLKANIDQRQSLLAQNVNDQKEMLEALPESERRLGRLQRNFTVNEKVYSFLLEKRASAVIAKAGTISANSVLDEAMLPEKPIAPKRKVMVASGLLLGLLLGIAFVLFREYLDTRIKDEDDIKKVTSVPLIGTIPSFSGSEGKAKVLEAPKSAASEAFRALRTNLGFLSQGEDSLVIASTSTISGEGKTTISINLGAVMSLTGKKTIIVDLDMRKPQLHKRLQLSNLKGISSVLAKKEKLSDVIQHIQHAEYAGLDFISSGPIPPNPSELIEGDIMAQIIKELRSEYDIIFFDTPPVGLVTDALLILPMADVSLYVVRAGYSDKDFLKNIDRIVEEYDIKGLGIVLNDVSYEKVGYGYGHGYYEEN
;
A
#
# COMPACT_ATOMS: atom_id res chain seq x y z
N MET A 1 -49.09 -30.03 27.20
CA MET A 1 -47.88 -29.39 27.74
C MET A 1 -46.73 -30.36 27.60
N ASN A 2 -45.96 -30.32 26.50
CA ASN A 2 -44.69 -31.01 26.37
C ASN A 2 -43.79 -30.17 25.47
N LYS A 3 -42.82 -29.58 26.10
CA LYS A 3 -41.70 -28.92 25.47
C LYS A 3 -40.63 -29.99 25.18
N ASN A 4 -40.34 -30.27 23.93
CA ASN A 4 -39.10 -30.89 23.53
C ASN A 4 -38.61 -30.12 22.29
N GLY A 5 -37.76 -29.14 22.56
CA GLY A 5 -36.93 -28.51 21.55
C GLY A 5 -35.69 -29.40 21.34
N THR A 6 -35.60 -30.02 20.19
CA THR A 6 -34.41 -30.68 19.72
C THR A 6 -33.31 -29.62 19.44
N LEU A 7 -32.32 -29.60 20.29
CA LEU A 7 -31.05 -28.94 20.02
C LEU A 7 -30.39 -29.65 18.84
N LEU A 8 -30.18 -28.91 17.76
CA LEU A 8 -29.33 -29.32 16.66
C LEU A 8 -27.92 -29.52 17.23
N ASP A 9 -27.46 -30.78 17.25
CA ASP A 9 -26.07 -31.12 17.49
C ASP A 9 -25.18 -30.37 16.49
N VAL A 10 -24.50 -29.37 16.99
CA VAL A 10 -23.39 -28.74 16.30
C VAL A 10 -22.26 -29.79 16.33
N LYS A 11 -22.09 -30.52 15.23
CA LYS A 11 -20.93 -31.38 15.03
C LYS A 11 -19.68 -30.56 15.35
N GLU A 12 -18.94 -31.02 16.35
CA GLU A 12 -17.61 -30.52 16.68
C GLU A 12 -16.77 -30.39 15.41
N VAL A 13 -16.33 -29.19 15.13
CA VAL A 13 -15.32 -28.90 14.13
C VAL A 13 -14.09 -29.69 14.57
N GLY A 14 -13.72 -30.72 13.82
CA GLY A 14 -12.68 -31.67 14.17
C GLY A 14 -11.41 -30.94 14.66
N GLU A 15 -10.92 -31.37 15.83
CA GLU A 15 -9.61 -30.95 16.34
C GLU A 15 -8.58 -31.17 15.25
N VAL A 16 -7.94 -30.09 14.80
CA VAL A 16 -6.84 -30.17 13.84
C VAL A 16 -5.66 -30.83 14.57
N ASP A 17 -5.34 -32.08 14.19
CA ASP A 17 -4.20 -32.77 14.76
C ASP A 17 -2.91 -32.06 14.34
N ILE A 18 -2.34 -31.30 15.28
CA ILE A 18 -1.11 -30.51 15.11
C ILE A 18 0.05 -31.40 14.63
N LYS A 19 0.06 -32.67 15.02
CA LYS A 19 1.10 -33.64 14.67
C LYS A 19 0.99 -34.06 13.18
N GLU A 20 -0.22 -34.25 12.70
CA GLU A 20 -0.50 -34.56 11.27
C GLU A 20 -0.14 -33.37 10.39
N LEU A 21 -0.50 -32.16 10.82
CA LEU A 21 -0.18 -30.91 10.14
C LEU A 21 1.35 -30.71 10.03
N PHE A 22 2.08 -31.00 11.13
CA PHE A 22 3.54 -30.92 11.12
C PHE A 22 4.19 -31.98 10.20
N GLN A 23 3.66 -33.20 10.16
CA GLN A 23 4.13 -34.25 9.26
C GLN A 23 3.91 -33.89 7.78
N THR A 24 2.76 -33.33 7.46
CA THR A 24 2.43 -32.85 6.11
C THR A 24 3.39 -31.74 5.66
N LEU A 25 3.64 -30.77 6.52
CA LEU A 25 4.61 -29.70 6.24
C LEU A 25 6.04 -30.26 6.06
N LYS A 26 6.46 -31.19 6.91
CA LYS A 26 7.77 -31.86 6.81
C LYS A 26 7.91 -32.63 5.50
N ARG A 27 6.86 -33.32 5.06
CA ARG A 27 6.82 -34.06 3.79
C ARG A 27 7.00 -33.14 2.58
N HIS A 28 6.45 -31.91 2.63
CA HIS A 28 6.50 -30.95 1.53
C HIS A 28 7.52 -29.83 1.75
N LYS A 29 8.46 -29.98 2.70
CA LYS A 29 9.47 -28.96 3.05
C LYS A 29 10.24 -28.39 1.85
N PHE A 30 10.60 -29.22 0.87
CA PHE A 30 11.31 -28.80 -0.32
C PHE A 30 10.49 -27.88 -1.21
N PHE A 31 9.18 -28.15 -1.34
CA PHE A 31 8.27 -27.26 -2.06
C PHE A 31 8.12 -25.91 -1.36
N ILE A 32 7.94 -25.90 -0.03
CA ILE A 32 7.86 -24.69 0.78
C ILE A 32 9.15 -23.87 0.66
N MET A 33 10.30 -24.54 0.77
CA MET A 33 11.61 -23.88 0.58
C MET A 33 11.78 -23.32 -0.84
N PHE A 34 11.35 -24.06 -1.86
CA PHE A 34 11.37 -23.60 -3.25
C PHE A 34 10.53 -22.35 -3.45
N MET A 35 9.31 -22.30 -2.90
CA MET A 35 8.46 -21.12 -2.94
C MET A 35 9.11 -19.93 -2.21
N GLY A 36 9.70 -20.17 -1.04
CA GLY A 36 10.47 -19.16 -0.31
C GLY A 36 11.61 -18.58 -1.14
N LEU A 37 12.40 -19.43 -1.77
CA LEU A 37 13.53 -19.04 -2.61
C LEU A 37 13.07 -18.30 -3.88
N LEU A 38 12.02 -18.77 -4.54
CA LEU A 38 11.44 -18.15 -5.73
C LEU A 38 10.99 -16.71 -5.44
N PHE A 39 10.20 -16.52 -4.36
CA PHE A 39 9.75 -15.18 -3.97
C PHE A 39 10.90 -14.30 -3.50
N THR A 40 11.89 -14.85 -2.81
CA THR A 40 13.12 -14.12 -2.46
C THR A 40 13.82 -13.61 -3.71
N LEU A 41 13.91 -14.41 -4.76
CA LEU A 41 14.55 -14.04 -6.02
C LEU A 41 13.74 -12.95 -6.76
N ILE A 42 12.42 -13.10 -6.82
CA ILE A 42 11.52 -12.10 -7.43
C ILE A 42 11.64 -10.76 -6.68
N PHE A 43 11.57 -10.77 -5.34
CA PHE A 43 11.68 -9.55 -4.53
C PHE A 43 13.09 -8.95 -4.58
N SER A 44 14.13 -9.75 -4.71
CA SER A 44 15.50 -9.29 -4.91
C SER A 44 15.67 -8.58 -6.26
N ALA A 45 15.12 -9.17 -7.33
CA ALA A 45 15.11 -8.54 -8.65
C ALA A 45 14.32 -7.22 -8.62
N TYR A 46 13.13 -7.22 -8.03
CA TYR A 46 12.31 -6.02 -7.88
C TYR A 46 13.05 -4.94 -7.07
N ALA A 47 13.66 -5.29 -5.93
CA ALA A 47 14.43 -4.37 -5.10
C ALA A 47 15.69 -3.83 -5.82
N TYR A 48 16.27 -4.59 -6.73
CA TYR A 48 17.40 -4.16 -7.54
C TYR A 48 17.02 -3.09 -8.55
N TYR A 49 15.87 -3.24 -9.23
CA TYR A 49 15.40 -2.29 -10.25
C TYR A 49 14.81 -1.00 -9.65
N GLN A 50 14.37 -1.00 -8.40
CA GLN A 50 13.87 0.21 -7.74
C GLN A 50 14.97 1.28 -7.63
N PRO A 51 14.70 2.54 -8.01
CA PRO A 51 15.67 3.63 -7.86
C PRO A 51 15.94 3.91 -6.38
N ASN A 52 17.16 4.33 -6.09
CA ASN A 52 17.49 4.84 -4.75
C ASN A 52 16.80 6.18 -4.55
N VAL A 53 16.26 6.41 -3.37
CA VAL A 53 15.73 7.70 -2.93
C VAL A 53 16.61 8.22 -1.82
N TYR A 54 17.04 9.46 -1.95
CA TYR A 54 17.86 10.18 -0.99
C TYR A 54 17.03 11.29 -0.36
N GLN A 55 17.39 11.69 0.85
CA GLN A 55 16.76 12.79 1.55
C GLN A 55 17.81 13.76 2.01
N ALA A 56 17.55 15.06 1.85
CA ALA A 56 18.32 16.13 2.43
C ALA A 56 17.42 17.04 3.25
N ASP A 57 17.94 17.53 4.35
CA ASP A 57 17.22 18.33 5.34
C ASP A 57 17.92 19.68 5.48
N THR A 58 17.15 20.77 5.44
CA THR A 58 17.59 22.13 5.75
C THR A 58 16.79 22.65 6.92
N VAL A 59 17.43 23.30 7.88
CA VAL A 59 16.77 23.87 9.05
C VAL A 59 16.73 25.40 8.95
N LEU A 60 15.53 25.94 9.09
CA LEU A 60 15.25 27.38 9.14
C LEU A 60 14.93 27.80 10.56
N GLU A 61 15.56 28.88 11.01
CA GLU A 61 15.14 29.61 12.20
C GLU A 61 14.22 30.79 11.81
N ILE A 62 13.00 30.78 12.35
CA ILE A 62 11.99 31.81 12.07
C ILE A 62 11.94 32.79 13.22
N GLY A 63 12.13 34.07 12.91
CA GLY A 63 12.08 35.16 13.93
C GLY A 63 13.33 35.28 14.80
N ALA A 64 14.51 34.85 14.31
CA ALA A 64 15.80 34.95 15.03
C ALA A 64 16.11 36.35 15.59
N GLY A 65 15.63 37.40 14.95
CA GLY A 65 15.84 38.79 15.37
C GLY A 65 15.08 39.23 16.62
N GLN A 66 14.13 38.44 17.12
CA GLN A 66 13.34 38.80 18.31
C GLN A 66 14.00 38.42 19.66
N LYS A 67 15.00 37.56 19.67
CA LYS A 67 15.64 37.06 20.90
C LYS A 67 16.89 37.84 21.37
N SER A 68 17.43 38.75 20.57
CA SER A 68 18.74 39.39 20.81
C SER A 68 18.71 40.78 21.47
N GLY A 69 17.61 41.21 22.05
CA GLY A 69 17.57 42.51 22.73
C GLY A 69 16.93 42.36 24.11
N GLY A 70 17.68 42.67 25.18
CA GLY A 70 17.12 42.78 26.52
C GLY A 70 15.90 43.72 26.58
N GLU A 71 15.32 44.01 27.75
CA GLU A 71 14.06 44.75 27.99
C GLU A 71 13.68 45.87 26.99
N LYS A 72 14.68 46.49 26.33
CA LYS A 72 14.48 47.49 25.25
C LYS A 72 14.15 46.85 23.87
N GLY A 73 14.54 45.62 23.62
CA GLY A 73 14.21 44.87 22.40
C GLY A 73 12.75 44.39 22.39
N ASP A 74 12.22 44.03 23.55
CA ASP A 74 10.81 43.63 23.71
C ASP A 74 9.84 44.78 23.44
N ILE A 75 10.19 46.02 23.87
CA ILE A 75 9.39 47.21 23.61
C ILE A 75 9.38 47.54 22.10
N LEU A 76 10.50 47.34 21.40
CA LEU A 76 10.59 47.57 19.96
C LEU A 76 9.86 46.47 19.17
N SER A 77 9.93 45.25 19.60
CA SER A 77 9.21 44.11 18.97
C SER A 77 7.70 44.23 19.17
N MET A 78 7.24 44.67 20.37
CA MET A 78 5.83 44.99 20.63
C MET A 78 5.35 46.18 19.80
N ALA A 79 6.18 47.21 19.64
CA ALA A 79 5.87 48.38 18.83
C ALA A 79 5.79 48.07 17.31
N LEU A 80 6.47 47.02 16.86
CA LEU A 80 6.51 46.59 15.47
C LEU A 80 5.47 45.49 15.14
N GLY A 81 4.55 45.18 16.06
CA GLY A 81 3.50 44.21 15.84
C GLY A 81 3.96 42.74 15.96
N GLY A 82 4.95 42.48 16.84
CA GLY A 82 5.49 41.15 17.14
C GLY A 82 4.49 40.25 17.87
N GLY A 83 3.45 39.82 17.20
CA GLY A 83 2.66 38.66 17.59
C GLY A 83 3.50 37.37 17.47
N LYS A 84 3.18 36.34 18.23
CA LYS A 84 3.79 34.99 18.06
C LYS A 84 3.77 34.63 16.59
N VAL A 85 4.93 34.36 16.01
CA VAL A 85 5.03 33.90 14.62
C VAL A 85 4.20 32.61 14.47
N ASN A 86 3.20 32.64 13.62
CA ASN A 86 2.39 31.47 13.32
C ASN A 86 3.17 30.59 12.33
N LEU A 87 3.81 29.55 12.85
CA LEU A 87 4.65 28.63 12.04
C LEU A 87 3.86 27.89 10.98
N ASP A 88 2.58 27.59 11.21
CA ASP A 88 1.71 26.99 10.18
C ASP A 88 1.55 27.89 8.97
N THR A 89 1.52 29.20 9.21
CA THR A 89 1.50 30.22 8.14
C THR A 89 2.81 30.19 7.34
N GLU A 90 3.95 30.12 8.02
CA GLU A 90 5.26 30.06 7.36
C GLU A 90 5.46 28.76 6.57
N ILE A 91 5.02 27.62 7.12
CA ILE A 91 4.95 26.35 6.38
C ILE A 91 4.10 26.53 5.11
N GLY A 92 2.93 27.14 5.22
CA GLY A 92 2.08 27.44 4.07
C GLY A 92 2.73 28.35 3.02
N ILE A 93 3.58 29.30 3.43
CA ILE A 93 4.35 30.14 2.51
C ILE A 93 5.44 29.33 1.81
N ILE A 94 6.19 28.51 2.53
CA ILE A 94 7.23 27.62 1.96
C ILE A 94 6.60 26.68 0.91
N MET A 95 5.45 26.12 1.22
CA MET A 95 4.69 25.25 0.32
C MET A 95 3.95 26.01 -0.79
N SER A 96 4.09 27.32 -0.88
CA SER A 96 3.36 28.11 -1.87
C SER A 96 3.93 27.94 -3.27
N ARG A 97 3.03 28.00 -4.28
CA ARG A 97 3.41 27.98 -5.69
C ARG A 97 4.44 29.06 -6.06
N LYS A 98 4.43 30.20 -5.38
CA LYS A 98 5.33 31.32 -5.66
C LYS A 98 6.77 31.01 -5.24
N VAL A 99 6.94 30.39 -4.07
CA VAL A 99 8.27 29.93 -3.60
C VAL A 99 8.74 28.80 -4.52
N ALA A 100 7.88 27.83 -4.85
CA ALA A 100 8.21 26.75 -5.79
C ALA A 100 8.68 27.26 -7.16
N ILE A 101 7.98 28.25 -7.76
CA ILE A 101 8.40 28.87 -9.04
C ILE A 101 9.77 29.54 -8.91
N ASN A 102 10.06 30.20 -7.79
CA ASN A 102 11.36 30.84 -7.59
C ASN A 102 12.47 29.78 -7.45
N THR A 103 12.22 28.70 -6.71
CA THR A 103 13.14 27.56 -6.60
C THR A 103 13.43 26.93 -7.97
N LEU A 104 12.39 26.73 -8.81
CA LEU A 104 12.55 26.17 -10.16
C LEU A 104 13.36 27.05 -11.12
N LYS A 105 13.55 28.35 -10.84
CA LYS A 105 14.41 29.22 -11.64
C LYS A 105 15.89 28.96 -11.42
N ASN A 106 16.26 28.53 -10.21
CA ASN A 106 17.63 28.38 -9.78
C ASN A 106 18.07 26.91 -9.74
N VAL A 107 17.11 25.99 -9.65
CA VAL A 107 17.37 24.54 -9.66
C VAL A 107 16.61 23.88 -10.80
N ASN A 108 17.33 23.11 -11.62
CA ASN A 108 16.74 22.42 -12.77
C ASN A 108 15.99 21.16 -12.33
N LEU A 109 14.70 21.27 -12.05
CA LEU A 109 13.80 20.14 -11.79
C LEU A 109 12.95 19.76 -13.01
N THR A 110 12.95 20.61 -14.04
CA THR A 110 12.15 20.39 -15.26
C THR A 110 12.77 19.37 -16.18
N HIS A 111 14.11 19.28 -16.24
CA HIS A 111 14.82 18.40 -17.13
C HIS A 111 15.25 17.11 -16.38
N ARG A 112 14.77 15.99 -16.85
CA ARG A 112 15.07 14.66 -16.27
C ARG A 112 15.78 13.83 -17.34
N TYR A 113 17.00 13.41 -17.06
CA TYR A 113 17.84 12.65 -17.96
C TYR A 113 18.24 11.32 -17.33
N TYR A 114 18.20 10.24 -18.11
CA TYR A 114 18.53 8.90 -17.63
C TYR A 114 19.51 8.24 -18.60
N ALA A 115 20.55 7.61 -18.06
CA ALA A 115 21.45 6.74 -18.81
C ALA A 115 21.03 5.27 -18.63
N ILE A 116 20.91 4.53 -19.74
CA ILE A 116 20.47 3.14 -19.75
C ILE A 116 21.58 2.30 -20.40
N ASN A 117 22.05 1.27 -19.70
CA ASN A 117 23.08 0.34 -20.16
C ASN A 117 22.58 -1.11 -20.01
N GLY A 118 22.10 -1.71 -21.09
CA GLY A 118 21.60 -3.08 -21.12
C GLY A 118 20.58 -3.37 -20.02
N PHE A 119 20.81 -4.45 -19.26
CA PHE A 119 19.95 -4.86 -18.14
C PHE A 119 20.24 -4.13 -16.81
N LYS A 120 21.11 -3.13 -16.81
CA LYS A 120 21.33 -2.33 -15.59
C LYS A 120 20.18 -1.38 -15.38
N ARG A 121 19.92 -1.04 -14.11
CA ARG A 121 18.92 -0.04 -13.77
C ARG A 121 19.26 1.31 -14.44
N PRO A 122 18.24 2.07 -14.89
CA PRO A 122 18.45 3.43 -15.35
C PRO A 122 19.10 4.29 -14.25
N VAL A 123 20.11 5.07 -14.63
CA VAL A 123 20.78 6.03 -13.72
C VAL A 123 20.36 7.42 -14.13
N GLU A 124 19.73 8.16 -13.21
CA GLU A 124 19.36 9.54 -13.47
C GLU A 124 20.60 10.45 -13.39
N LEU A 125 20.77 11.30 -14.39
CA LEU A 125 21.85 12.25 -14.53
C LEU A 125 21.38 13.65 -14.13
N TYR A 126 22.22 14.43 -13.47
CA TYR A 126 21.90 15.79 -13.07
C TYR A 126 23.01 16.78 -13.49
N ASP A 127 24.17 16.77 -12.85
CA ASP A 127 25.27 17.69 -13.19
C ASP A 127 26.18 17.18 -14.34
N THR A 128 26.18 15.88 -14.57
CA THR A 128 27.06 15.21 -15.55
C THR A 128 26.31 14.81 -16.82
N VAL A 129 25.35 15.64 -17.21
CA VAL A 129 24.57 15.36 -18.43
C VAL A 129 25.41 15.65 -19.66
N PRO A 130 25.61 14.68 -20.57
CA PRO A 130 26.48 14.86 -21.73
C PRO A 130 25.87 15.68 -22.87
N PHE A 131 24.59 16.05 -22.76
CA PHE A 131 23.86 16.85 -23.72
C PHE A 131 22.83 17.76 -23.04
N GLU A 132 22.39 18.79 -23.74
CA GLU A 132 21.35 19.71 -23.30
C GLU A 132 20.19 19.68 -24.31
N VAL A 133 18.94 19.72 -23.82
CA VAL A 133 17.75 19.73 -24.66
C VAL A 133 17.07 21.09 -24.54
N LEU A 134 17.03 21.82 -25.66
CA LEU A 134 16.28 23.06 -25.79
C LEU A 134 14.92 22.74 -26.43
N MET A 135 13.88 22.62 -25.61
CA MET A 135 12.54 22.21 -26.04
C MET A 135 11.60 23.39 -26.14
N THR A 136 10.87 23.47 -27.28
CA THR A 136 9.83 24.47 -27.52
C THR A 136 8.42 23.88 -27.48
N LYS A 137 8.26 22.60 -27.81
CA LYS A 137 7.00 21.85 -27.82
C LYS A 137 7.24 20.38 -27.45
N GLY A 138 6.27 19.72 -26.84
CA GLY A 138 6.35 18.29 -26.49
C GLY A 138 6.76 18.03 -25.04
N HIS A 139 6.49 18.99 -24.14
CA HIS A 139 6.71 18.78 -22.70
C HIS A 139 5.97 17.55 -22.19
N ASN A 140 6.53 16.91 -21.17
CA ASN A 140 6.00 15.73 -20.50
C ASN A 140 5.98 14.42 -21.32
N LEU A 141 6.59 14.40 -22.51
CA LEU A 141 6.84 13.19 -23.27
C LEU A 141 8.15 12.54 -22.83
N LEU A 142 8.22 11.21 -22.94
CA LEU A 142 9.45 10.45 -22.70
C LEU A 142 10.11 10.18 -24.05
N PHE A 143 11.32 10.69 -24.21
CA PHE A 143 12.14 10.52 -25.39
C PHE A 143 13.23 9.50 -25.11
N THR A 144 13.44 8.55 -26.02
CA THR A 144 14.57 7.61 -25.99
C THR A 144 15.54 7.96 -27.11
N LEU A 145 16.78 8.19 -26.74
CA LEU A 145 17.88 8.55 -27.62
C LEU A 145 18.91 7.42 -27.63
N SER A 146 19.17 6.86 -28.82
CA SER A 146 20.18 5.82 -29.05
C SER A 146 21.28 6.39 -29.93
N PRO A 147 22.51 6.66 -29.40
CA PRO A 147 23.63 7.09 -30.21
C PRO A 147 24.00 6.05 -31.28
N ILE A 148 24.12 6.45 -32.56
CA ILE A 148 24.50 5.54 -33.64
C ILE A 148 25.98 5.75 -34.00
N ASN A 149 26.39 7.01 -34.19
CA ASN A 149 27.75 7.38 -34.51
C ASN A 149 28.07 8.81 -34.04
N SER A 150 29.22 9.35 -34.38
CA SER A 150 29.65 10.69 -33.97
C SER A 150 28.81 11.85 -34.56
N LYS A 151 27.85 11.59 -35.47
CA LYS A 151 27.06 12.62 -36.14
C LYS A 151 25.57 12.43 -35.96
N THR A 152 25.12 11.16 -35.76
CA THR A 152 23.69 10.81 -35.78
C THR A 152 23.27 9.98 -34.60
N TYR A 153 22.02 10.10 -34.25
CA TYR A 153 21.33 9.31 -33.20
C TYR A 153 19.92 8.93 -33.68
N ARG A 154 19.40 7.85 -33.13
CA ARG A 154 18.02 7.42 -33.29
C ARG A 154 17.20 8.01 -32.15
N LEU A 155 16.04 8.56 -32.50
CA LEU A 155 15.07 9.11 -31.54
C LEU A 155 13.79 8.32 -31.62
N GLU A 156 13.35 7.80 -30.47
CA GLU A 156 12.10 7.09 -30.32
C GLU A 156 11.23 7.82 -29.29
N VAL A 157 9.96 8.03 -29.62
CA VAL A 157 8.97 8.69 -28.75
C VAL A 157 7.63 8.00 -28.92
N GLU A 158 6.97 7.75 -27.81
CA GLU A 158 5.59 7.27 -27.78
C GLU A 158 4.71 8.28 -27.03
N GLY A 159 3.54 8.56 -27.57
CA GLY A 159 2.59 9.48 -26.97
C GLY A 159 1.15 9.03 -27.16
N LYS A 160 0.25 9.66 -26.41
CA LYS A 160 -1.21 9.49 -26.54
C LYS A 160 -1.82 10.83 -26.91
N GLU A 161 -2.76 10.82 -27.82
CA GLU A 161 -3.62 11.97 -28.11
C GLU A 161 -4.79 12.03 -27.10
N ASP A 162 -5.45 13.19 -27.05
CA ASP A 162 -6.62 13.40 -26.17
C ASP A 162 -7.77 12.40 -26.43
N ASN A 163 -7.79 11.77 -27.59
CA ASN A 163 -8.76 10.75 -28.02
C ASN A 163 -8.35 9.30 -27.71
N GLU A 164 -7.35 9.08 -26.81
CA GLU A 164 -6.77 7.78 -26.48
C GLU A 164 -6.03 7.06 -27.62
N SER A 165 -5.92 7.65 -28.82
CA SER A 165 -5.09 7.09 -29.89
C SER A 165 -3.61 7.22 -29.54
N SER A 166 -2.87 6.11 -29.61
CA SER A 166 -1.42 6.12 -29.43
C SER A 166 -0.73 6.44 -30.73
N TRP A 167 0.29 7.28 -30.67
CA TRP A 167 1.19 7.56 -31.77
C TRP A 167 2.63 7.22 -31.37
N SER A 168 3.44 6.85 -32.34
CA SER A 168 4.86 6.58 -32.17
C SER A 168 5.69 7.30 -33.21
N TYR A 169 6.87 7.73 -32.82
CA TYR A 169 7.83 8.36 -33.69
C TYR A 169 9.17 7.62 -33.57
N ASP A 170 9.77 7.26 -34.68
CA ASP A 170 11.06 6.58 -34.73
C ASP A 170 11.82 7.08 -35.96
N SER A 171 12.92 7.82 -35.77
CA SER A 171 13.70 8.39 -36.88
C SER A 171 15.14 8.68 -36.45
N VAL A 172 16.03 8.81 -37.44
CA VAL A 172 17.43 9.13 -37.27
C VAL A 172 17.68 10.61 -37.52
N HIS A 173 18.36 11.28 -36.59
CA HIS A 173 18.64 12.69 -36.61
C HIS A 173 20.13 12.99 -36.43
N GLU A 174 20.55 14.19 -36.87
CA GLU A 174 21.87 14.71 -36.62
C GLU A 174 21.90 15.51 -35.30
N TYR A 175 23.01 15.43 -34.57
CA TYR A 175 23.23 16.27 -33.38
C TYR A 175 23.25 17.75 -33.72
N ASN A 176 22.85 18.59 -32.78
CA ASN A 176 22.85 20.05 -32.87
C ASN A 176 21.98 20.62 -33.99
N LYS A 177 21.01 19.83 -34.50
CA LYS A 177 19.97 20.30 -35.43
C LYS A 177 18.62 20.32 -34.78
N GLU A 178 17.80 21.32 -35.14
CA GLU A 178 16.43 21.40 -34.63
C GLU A 178 15.55 20.34 -35.31
N ILE A 179 14.80 19.61 -34.49
CA ILE A 179 13.78 18.67 -34.94
C ILE A 179 12.43 19.33 -34.76
N LYS A 180 11.60 19.25 -35.79
CA LYS A 180 10.21 19.74 -35.77
C LYS A 180 9.28 18.62 -36.22
N ASP A 181 8.36 18.29 -35.34
CA ASP A 181 7.26 17.36 -35.60
C ASP A 181 5.93 17.98 -35.15
N SER A 182 4.83 17.35 -35.55
CA SER A 182 3.48 17.79 -35.14
C SER A 182 3.28 17.79 -33.64
N HIS A 183 3.97 16.90 -32.88
CA HIS A 183 3.78 16.67 -31.48
C HIS A 183 4.89 17.29 -30.62
N PHE A 184 6.09 17.47 -31.14
CA PHE A 184 7.21 18.02 -30.40
C PHE A 184 8.16 18.83 -31.28
N SER A 185 8.90 19.72 -30.65
CA SER A 185 10.00 20.47 -31.28
C SER A 185 11.10 20.76 -30.25
N PHE A 186 12.33 20.35 -30.54
CA PHE A 186 13.49 20.62 -29.72
C PHE A 186 14.79 20.55 -30.50
N THR A 187 15.86 21.08 -29.88
CA THR A 187 17.23 20.92 -30.34
C THR A 187 18.04 20.18 -29.28
N LEU A 188 18.73 19.12 -29.69
CA LEU A 188 19.65 18.36 -28.84
C LEU A 188 21.06 18.93 -29.03
N LEU A 189 21.59 19.62 -28.02
CA LEU A 189 22.92 20.20 -28.03
C LEU A 189 23.92 19.23 -27.37
N VAL A 190 24.88 18.73 -28.15
CA VAL A 190 25.96 17.87 -27.69
C VAL A 190 27.28 18.60 -27.89
N LYS A 191 28.03 18.86 -26.81
CA LYS A 191 29.37 19.53 -26.89
C LYS A 191 30.48 18.57 -27.36
N ASP A 192 30.48 17.35 -26.82
CA ASP A 192 31.41 16.29 -27.22
C ASP A 192 30.65 14.96 -27.27
N VAL A 193 30.54 14.40 -28.47
CA VAL A 193 29.87 13.13 -28.70
C VAL A 193 30.54 11.96 -28.00
N ARG A 194 31.85 12.05 -27.70
CA ARG A 194 32.57 11.04 -26.95
C ARG A 194 32.16 10.93 -25.49
N SER A 195 31.49 11.96 -24.96
CA SER A 195 30.88 11.94 -23.61
C SER A 195 29.62 11.07 -23.52
N LEU A 196 29.02 10.68 -24.66
CA LEU A 196 27.88 9.77 -24.74
C LEU A 196 28.37 8.33 -24.53
N SER A 197 28.47 7.91 -23.26
CA SER A 197 29.04 6.61 -22.85
C SER A 197 27.99 5.52 -22.60
N ALA A 198 26.70 5.87 -22.50
CA ALA A 198 25.63 4.91 -22.33
C ALA A 198 25.11 4.38 -23.67
N GLU A 199 24.55 3.16 -23.67
CA GLU A 199 23.92 2.57 -24.87
C GLU A 199 22.72 3.39 -25.32
N ASN A 200 21.89 3.79 -24.38
CA ASN A 200 20.73 4.62 -24.62
C ASN A 200 20.59 5.69 -23.54
N TYR A 201 19.95 6.79 -23.90
CA TYR A 201 19.57 7.83 -22.96
C TYR A 201 18.05 8.04 -23.04
N GLN A 202 17.43 8.29 -21.91
CA GLN A 202 16.06 8.77 -21.89
C GLN A 202 16.02 10.15 -21.29
N PHE A 203 15.11 11.00 -21.81
CA PHE A 203 14.87 12.29 -21.21
C PHE A 203 13.40 12.70 -21.29
N THR A 204 13.00 13.49 -20.32
CA THR A 204 11.70 14.16 -20.32
C THR A 204 11.87 15.59 -19.80
N ILE A 205 11.17 16.52 -20.44
CA ILE A 205 11.13 17.92 -20.02
C ILE A 205 9.74 18.18 -19.46
N LEU A 206 9.66 18.37 -18.16
CA LEU A 206 8.40 18.64 -17.47
C LEU A 206 7.94 20.08 -17.72
N ASP A 207 6.64 20.28 -17.89
CA ASP A 207 6.08 21.61 -17.80
C ASP A 207 6.17 22.15 -16.36
N THR A 208 6.00 23.47 -16.21
CA THR A 208 6.10 24.12 -14.89
C THR A 208 5.10 23.58 -13.87
N TYR A 209 3.90 23.17 -14.32
CA TYR A 209 2.87 22.64 -13.44
C TYR A 209 3.26 21.29 -12.87
N LYS A 210 3.71 20.37 -13.75
CA LYS A 210 4.18 19.03 -13.32
C LYS A 210 5.46 19.12 -12.47
N ALA A 211 6.37 20.04 -12.81
CA ALA A 211 7.58 20.26 -12.01
C ALA A 211 7.26 20.75 -10.58
N ILE A 212 6.32 21.70 -10.42
CA ILE A 212 5.84 22.15 -9.10
C ILE A 212 5.16 21.01 -8.35
N ARG A 213 4.32 20.22 -9.03
CA ARG A 213 3.65 19.09 -8.43
C ARG A 213 4.66 18.04 -7.95
N TYR A 214 5.66 17.72 -8.78
CA TYR A 214 6.74 16.82 -8.41
C TYR A 214 7.53 17.33 -7.18
N LEU A 215 7.83 18.64 -7.13
CA LEU A 215 8.46 19.28 -5.97
C LEU A 215 7.63 19.06 -4.71
N HIS A 216 6.33 19.35 -4.74
CA HIS A 216 5.45 19.25 -3.57
C HIS A 216 5.19 17.81 -3.11
N GLU A 217 5.12 16.84 -4.04
CA GLU A 217 4.93 15.41 -3.71
C GLU A 217 6.13 14.83 -2.95
N ASN A 218 7.32 15.41 -3.14
CA ASN A 218 8.57 14.96 -2.52
C ASN A 218 9.09 15.89 -1.41
N LEU A 219 8.30 16.91 -1.03
CA LEU A 219 8.63 17.91 -0.04
C LEU A 219 7.80 17.71 1.24
N ALA A 220 8.48 17.71 2.38
CA ALA A 220 7.85 17.82 3.70
C ALA A 220 8.47 18.98 4.46
N VAL A 221 7.63 19.77 5.12
CA VAL A 221 8.04 20.89 5.97
C VAL A 221 7.35 20.72 7.30
N ASP A 222 8.12 20.54 8.35
CA ASP A 222 7.62 20.27 9.69
C ASP A 222 8.32 21.15 10.71
N GLN A 223 7.65 21.41 11.84
CA GLN A 223 8.24 22.01 13.01
C GLN A 223 9.09 20.98 13.74
N MET A 224 10.34 21.31 14.12
CA MET A 224 11.23 20.35 14.78
C MET A 224 10.69 19.90 16.15
N THR A 225 10.13 20.83 16.94
CA THR A 225 9.47 20.55 18.22
C THR A 225 8.31 21.53 18.40
N GLU A 226 7.24 21.14 19.10
CA GLU A 226 6.02 21.95 19.28
C GLU A 226 6.25 23.36 19.87
N LEU A 227 7.38 23.59 20.53
CA LEU A 227 7.73 24.87 21.16
C LEU A 227 8.91 25.60 20.48
N SER A 228 9.49 25.03 19.43
CA SER A 228 10.63 25.66 18.73
C SER A 228 10.17 26.57 17.61
N SER A 229 10.95 27.62 17.34
CA SER A 229 10.83 28.47 16.15
C SER A 229 11.59 27.89 14.93
N LEU A 230 11.93 26.58 14.96
CA LEU A 230 12.70 25.91 13.94
C LEU A 230 11.79 25.13 13.01
N LEU A 231 11.93 25.33 11.71
CA LEU A 231 11.28 24.55 10.66
C LEU A 231 12.31 23.70 9.95
N GLN A 232 11.99 22.40 9.78
CA GLN A 232 12.80 21.49 9.02
C GLN A 232 12.15 21.28 7.64
N ILE A 233 12.89 21.59 6.58
CA ILE A 233 12.53 21.34 5.19
C ILE A 233 13.21 20.03 4.80
N ARG A 234 12.41 19.01 4.45
CA ARG A 234 12.89 17.72 3.98
C ARG A 234 12.50 17.51 2.53
N TYR A 235 13.47 17.28 1.69
CA TYR A 235 13.25 16.99 0.28
C TYR A 235 13.82 15.63 -0.10
N GLN A 236 13.07 14.86 -0.90
CA GLN A 236 13.44 13.52 -1.33
C GLN A 236 13.57 13.48 -2.85
N ASP A 237 14.65 12.87 -3.35
CA ASP A 237 14.85 12.68 -4.79
C ASP A 237 15.76 11.48 -5.06
N THR A 238 15.82 11.06 -6.33
CA THR A 238 16.68 9.97 -6.81
C THR A 238 18.16 10.36 -6.96
N VAL A 239 18.44 11.66 -7.06
CA VAL A 239 19.80 12.20 -7.23
C VAL A 239 20.25 12.93 -5.97
N PRO A 240 21.31 12.47 -5.26
CA PRO A 240 21.76 13.07 -4.00
C PRO A 240 22.06 14.56 -4.08
N LEU A 241 22.76 14.98 -5.15
CA LEU A 241 23.16 16.38 -5.32
C LEU A 241 21.97 17.29 -5.58
N ARG A 242 21.01 16.84 -6.39
CA ARG A 242 19.75 17.57 -6.62
C ARG A 242 18.92 17.68 -5.35
N THR A 243 18.91 16.61 -4.53
CA THR A 243 18.20 16.61 -3.23
C THR A 243 18.70 17.75 -2.34
N LYS A 244 20.03 17.89 -2.22
CA LYS A 244 20.67 19.00 -1.48
C LYS A 244 20.35 20.36 -2.10
N HIS A 245 20.57 20.53 -3.40
CA HIS A 245 20.34 21.81 -4.08
C HIS A 245 18.91 22.31 -3.96
N VAL A 246 17.92 21.41 -4.05
CA VAL A 246 16.50 21.78 -3.91
C VAL A 246 16.17 22.20 -2.49
N ALA A 247 16.66 21.47 -1.48
CA ALA A 247 16.38 21.80 -0.09
C ALA A 247 16.95 23.19 0.28
N ASP A 248 18.22 23.44 -0.10
CA ASP A 248 18.87 24.73 0.16
C ASP A 248 18.22 25.88 -0.60
N GLU A 249 17.92 25.67 -1.91
CA GLU A 249 17.33 26.71 -2.73
C GLU A 249 15.87 27.03 -2.33
N LEU A 250 15.14 26.02 -1.86
CA LEU A 250 13.79 26.27 -1.32
C LEU A 250 13.83 27.16 -0.09
N ALA A 251 14.79 26.89 0.82
CA ALA A 251 15.03 27.73 2.00
C ALA A 251 15.41 29.16 1.60
N ASN A 252 16.33 29.32 0.64
CA ASN A 252 16.75 30.60 0.11
C ASN A 252 15.60 31.33 -0.59
N SER A 253 14.86 30.66 -1.45
CA SER A 253 13.68 31.22 -2.14
C SER A 253 12.61 31.69 -1.17
N TYR A 254 12.39 30.95 -0.07
CA TYR A 254 11.49 31.38 1.00
C TYR A 254 12.00 32.65 1.69
N ILE A 255 13.28 32.69 2.11
CA ILE A 255 13.88 33.87 2.76
C ILE A 255 13.79 35.10 1.84
N GLN A 256 14.14 34.96 0.57
CA GLN A 256 14.05 36.05 -0.42
C GLN A 256 12.59 36.52 -0.60
N HIS A 257 11.63 35.57 -0.60
CA HIS A 257 10.22 35.91 -0.65
C HIS A 257 9.77 36.69 0.59
N ALA A 258 10.18 36.23 1.79
CA ALA A 258 9.86 36.89 3.05
C ALA A 258 10.44 38.32 3.12
N ILE A 259 11.72 38.50 2.76
CA ILE A 259 12.39 39.80 2.66
C ILE A 259 11.64 40.68 1.67
N LYS A 260 11.37 40.22 0.46
CA LYS A 260 10.67 41.01 -0.58
C LYS A 260 9.27 41.42 -0.15
N SER A 261 8.52 40.54 0.49
CA SER A 261 7.17 40.85 1.00
C SER A 261 7.20 41.98 2.02
N LYS A 262 8.05 41.86 3.04
CA LYS A 262 8.21 42.87 4.10
C LYS A 262 8.81 44.19 3.58
N THR A 263 9.73 44.12 2.63
CA THR A 263 10.33 45.31 2.00
C THR A 263 9.32 46.08 1.17
N VAL A 264 8.44 45.43 0.42
CA VAL A 264 7.37 46.10 -0.35
C VAL A 264 6.42 46.83 0.58
N GLU A 265 6.08 46.23 1.71
CA GLU A 265 5.23 46.83 2.75
C GLU A 265 5.82 48.09 3.33
N ALA A 266 7.06 48.01 3.84
CA ALA A 266 7.77 49.14 4.41
C ALA A 266 8.01 50.25 3.36
N SER A 267 8.25 49.89 2.11
CA SER A 267 8.48 50.83 1.02
C SER A 267 7.23 51.68 0.68
N SER A 268 6.01 51.07 0.76
CA SER A 268 4.76 51.82 0.54
C SER A 268 4.50 52.88 1.61
N ILE A 269 4.90 52.61 2.86
CA ILE A 269 4.80 53.56 3.96
C ILE A 269 5.81 54.69 3.75
N LEU A 270 7.04 54.35 3.39
CA LEU A 270 8.09 55.35 3.13
C LEU A 270 7.71 56.29 1.97
N GLU A 271 7.19 55.74 0.87
CA GLU A 271 6.73 56.56 -0.27
C GLU A 271 5.65 57.54 0.14
N PHE A 272 4.67 57.14 0.96
CA PHE A 272 3.65 58.05 1.49
C PHE A 272 4.26 59.14 2.36
N ILE A 273 5.18 58.78 3.28
CA ILE A 273 5.83 59.75 4.18
C ILE A 273 6.71 60.72 3.36
N ASP A 274 7.46 60.23 2.37
CA ASP A 274 8.31 61.06 1.51
C ASP A 274 7.49 62.06 0.69
N GLN A 275 6.29 61.68 0.19
CA GLN A 275 5.37 62.62 -0.45
C GLN A 275 4.89 63.70 0.53
N GLN A 276 4.50 63.34 1.77
CA GLN A 276 4.07 64.31 2.75
C GLN A 276 5.23 65.24 3.20
N LEU A 277 6.47 64.73 3.28
CA LEU A 277 7.66 65.49 3.57
C LEU A 277 7.94 66.54 2.50
N ALA A 278 7.82 66.15 1.21
CA ALA A 278 8.04 67.09 0.10
C ALA A 278 7.04 68.26 0.13
N ASP A 279 5.76 67.97 0.43
CA ASP A 279 4.72 68.99 0.55
C ASP A 279 5.02 69.95 1.71
N ILE A 280 5.43 69.47 2.88
CA ILE A 280 5.73 70.28 4.07
C ILE A 280 7.06 70.99 3.92
N ASP A 281 8.09 70.43 3.27
CA ASP A 281 9.38 71.10 3.03
C ASP A 281 9.18 72.38 2.20
N ASN A 282 8.35 72.32 1.14
CA ASN A 282 8.00 73.48 0.35
C ASN A 282 7.31 74.59 1.23
N GLY A 283 6.33 74.18 2.04
CA GLY A 283 5.62 75.09 2.92
C GLY A 283 6.52 75.65 4.05
N LEU A 284 7.51 74.87 4.52
CA LEU A 284 8.50 75.26 5.51
C LEU A 284 9.42 76.40 4.93
N LYS A 285 10.01 76.17 3.76
CA LYS A 285 10.86 77.08 3.05
C LYS A 285 10.14 78.43 2.75
N GLU A 286 8.88 78.33 2.28
CA GLU A 286 8.06 79.49 2.02
C GLU A 286 7.81 80.30 3.31
N SER A 287 7.38 79.62 4.37
CA SER A 287 7.11 80.30 5.68
C SER A 287 8.36 80.86 6.37
N GLU A 288 9.53 80.24 6.16
CA GLU A 288 10.81 80.71 6.61
C GLU A 288 11.18 81.97 5.88
N ASN A 289 11.14 81.99 4.56
CA ASN A 289 11.43 83.13 3.75
C ASN A 289 10.51 84.35 4.08
N GLU A 290 9.21 84.10 4.20
CA GLU A 290 8.24 85.12 4.57
C GLU A 290 8.55 85.76 5.97
N LEU A 291 8.86 84.88 6.93
CA LEU A 291 9.19 85.27 8.27
C LEU A 291 10.49 86.13 8.28
N GLU A 292 11.52 85.66 7.55
CA GLU A 292 12.80 86.35 7.46
C GLU A 292 12.66 87.71 6.78
N GLN A 293 11.99 87.78 5.64
CA GLN A 293 11.72 89.04 4.94
C GLN A 293 10.96 90.03 5.82
N TYR A 294 9.98 89.57 6.57
CA TYR A 294 9.23 90.42 7.47
C TYR A 294 10.09 90.91 8.63
N LYS A 295 10.91 90.06 9.23
CA LYS A 295 11.87 90.49 10.30
C LYS A 295 12.91 91.46 9.80
N GLN A 296 13.38 91.32 8.56
CA GLN A 296 14.30 92.27 7.94
C GLN A 296 13.65 93.61 7.61
N SER A 297 12.35 93.63 7.29
CA SER A 297 11.62 94.85 6.96
C SER A 297 11.27 95.75 8.18
N ILE A 298 11.30 95.17 9.40
CA ILE A 298 10.88 95.82 10.62
C ILE A 298 11.95 95.66 11.71
N SER A 299 12.79 96.66 11.90
CA SER A 299 13.95 96.66 12.81
C SER A 299 13.66 96.56 14.31
N THR A 300 12.37 96.69 14.79
CA THR A 300 12.06 96.88 16.21
C THR A 300 10.83 96.19 16.73
N VAL A 301 10.25 95.22 16.03
CA VAL A 301 9.05 94.47 16.52
C VAL A 301 9.46 93.16 17.12
N SER A 302 9.26 93.04 18.44
CA SER A 302 9.28 91.74 19.13
C SER A 302 7.86 91.42 19.63
N LEU A 303 7.53 90.19 19.76
CA LEU A 303 6.27 89.75 20.37
C LEU A 303 6.30 90.07 21.87
N THR A 304 5.23 90.68 22.39
CA THR A 304 5.04 90.77 23.85
C THR A 304 4.89 89.39 24.46
N PHE A 305 5.21 89.15 25.73
CA PHE A 305 5.08 87.89 26.43
C PHE A 305 3.67 87.27 26.29
N LYS A 306 2.63 88.13 26.26
CA LYS A 306 1.24 87.67 26.02
C LYS A 306 1.03 87.22 24.59
N ALA A 307 1.58 87.92 23.62
CA ALA A 307 1.51 87.52 22.19
C ALA A 307 2.27 86.25 21.91
N GLU A 308 3.44 86.07 22.51
CA GLU A 308 4.25 84.87 22.41
C GLU A 308 3.51 83.66 22.94
N GLY A 309 2.84 83.71 24.11
CA GLY A 309 2.03 82.63 24.66
C GLY A 309 0.81 82.25 23.79
N VAL A 310 0.17 83.23 23.11
CA VAL A 310 -0.94 82.97 22.17
C VAL A 310 -0.41 82.32 20.92
N VAL A 311 0.69 82.77 20.35
CA VAL A 311 1.31 82.15 19.16
C VAL A 311 1.80 80.77 19.46
N GLU A 312 2.40 80.51 20.62
CA GLU A 312 2.85 79.18 21.02
C GLU A 312 1.68 78.19 21.13
N LYS A 313 0.61 78.48 21.87
CA LYS A 313 -0.58 77.69 22.01
C LYS A 313 -1.23 77.42 20.65
N LEU A 314 -1.37 78.43 19.83
CA LEU A 314 -1.94 78.33 18.51
C LEU A 314 -1.10 77.40 17.61
N SER A 315 0.22 77.54 17.65
CA SER A 315 1.15 76.69 16.94
C SER A 315 1.06 75.21 17.41
N GLN A 316 0.89 75.03 18.73
CA GLN A 316 0.68 73.67 19.28
C GLN A 316 -0.61 73.01 18.75
N TYR A 317 -1.74 73.72 18.84
CA TYR A 317 -3.03 73.24 18.38
C TYR A 317 -3.06 72.99 16.86
N GLU A 318 -2.54 73.84 16.03
CA GLU A 318 -2.46 73.69 14.58
C GLU A 318 -1.47 72.61 14.19
N THR A 319 -0.37 72.40 14.94
CA THR A 319 0.53 71.22 14.74
C THR A 319 -0.21 69.89 15.00
N GLU A 320 -0.96 69.89 16.12
CA GLU A 320 -1.77 68.69 16.43
C GLU A 320 -2.87 68.46 15.40
N LEU A 321 -3.53 69.47 14.87
CA LEU A 321 -4.50 69.36 13.77
C LEU A 321 -3.85 68.76 12.50
N LYS A 322 -2.66 69.28 12.12
CA LYS A 322 -1.94 68.70 10.94
C LYS A 322 -1.53 67.23 11.16
N LYS A 323 -1.05 66.85 12.34
CA LYS A 323 -0.73 65.48 12.69
C LYS A 323 -1.97 64.57 12.60
N ILE A 324 -3.11 65.05 13.10
CA ILE A 324 -4.40 64.36 13.02
C ILE A 324 -4.85 64.19 11.56
N ASP A 325 -4.70 65.23 10.72
CA ASP A 325 -5.03 65.16 9.28
C ASP A 325 -4.18 64.10 8.54
N ILE A 326 -2.89 64.04 8.87
CA ILE A 326 -2.00 62.97 8.35
C ILE A 326 -2.49 61.59 8.78
N LYS A 327 -2.81 61.40 10.08
CA LYS A 327 -3.38 60.11 10.57
C LYS A 327 -4.68 59.75 9.85
N LYS A 328 -5.56 60.72 9.60
CA LYS A 328 -6.83 60.53 8.88
C LYS A 328 -6.61 60.07 7.43
N LYS A 329 -5.68 60.71 6.70
CA LYS A 329 -5.29 60.32 5.34
C LYS A 329 -4.74 58.90 5.28
N MET A 330 -3.95 58.47 6.27
CA MET A 330 -3.46 57.10 6.40
C MET A 330 -4.60 56.10 6.59
N LEU A 331 -5.53 56.37 7.51
CA LEU A 331 -6.71 55.54 7.74
C LEU A 331 -7.60 55.44 6.48
N ASP A 332 -7.73 56.53 5.71
CA ASP A 332 -8.47 56.53 4.44
C ASP A 332 -7.81 55.61 3.41
N THR A 333 -6.49 55.61 3.34
CA THR A 333 -5.73 54.76 2.44
C THR A 333 -5.95 53.26 2.78
N ILE A 334 -5.87 52.91 4.08
CA ILE A 334 -6.15 51.56 4.57
C ILE A 334 -7.59 51.18 4.27
N TYR A 335 -8.56 52.02 4.57
CA TYR A 335 -9.97 51.79 4.31
C TYR A 335 -10.26 51.51 2.82
N LYS A 336 -9.68 52.31 1.91
CA LYS A 336 -9.82 52.12 0.47
C LYS A 336 -9.27 50.76 0.01
N LYS A 337 -8.08 50.38 0.50
CA LYS A 337 -7.48 49.07 0.18
C LYS A 337 -8.35 47.88 0.68
N VAL A 338 -8.85 47.96 1.93
CA VAL A 338 -9.71 46.92 2.50
C VAL A 338 -11.06 46.83 1.78
N LYS A 339 -11.63 47.97 1.36
CA LYS A 339 -12.89 48.01 0.59
C LYS A 339 -12.70 47.45 -0.83
N ALA A 340 -11.62 47.80 -1.51
CA ALA A 340 -11.30 47.29 -2.85
C ALA A 340 -10.91 45.81 -2.85
N GLY A 341 -10.43 45.28 -1.73
CA GLY A 341 -9.96 43.90 -1.66
C GLY A 341 -8.63 43.63 -2.33
N THR A 342 -7.91 44.70 -2.72
CA THR A 342 -6.62 44.62 -3.44
C THR A 342 -5.45 44.76 -2.48
N ASN A 343 -4.40 43.96 -2.70
CA ASN A 343 -3.14 43.98 -1.94
C ASN A 343 -3.32 43.91 -0.42
N LEU A 344 -4.30 43.11 0.03
CA LEU A 344 -4.60 42.96 1.47
C LEU A 344 -3.50 42.20 2.22
N GLU A 345 -2.74 41.39 1.52
CA GLU A 345 -1.63 40.61 2.09
C GLU A 345 -0.42 41.46 2.42
N THR A 346 -0.31 42.63 1.77
CA THR A 346 0.76 43.62 2.01
C THR A 346 0.25 44.87 2.75
N LEU A 347 -0.91 44.75 3.41
CA LEU A 347 -1.48 45.84 4.18
C LEU A 347 -0.76 45.98 5.52
N SER A 348 0.02 47.06 5.74
CA SER A 348 0.67 47.31 7.03
C SER A 348 0.09 48.51 7.73
N VAL A 349 0.07 48.40 9.04
CA VAL A 349 -0.21 49.49 9.99
C VAL A 349 0.96 49.71 10.96
N ALA A 350 2.06 48.98 10.77
CA ALA A 350 3.24 49.05 11.62
C ALA A 350 3.92 50.43 11.51
N GLY A 351 4.32 50.99 12.61
CA GLY A 351 5.00 52.31 12.69
C GLY A 351 4.10 53.52 12.52
N LEU A 352 2.78 53.36 12.33
CA LEU A 352 1.84 54.46 12.11
C LEU A 352 1.23 55.03 13.39
N ASP A 353 1.59 54.51 14.57
CA ASP A 353 1.06 54.93 15.87
C ASP A 353 -0.49 55.02 15.84
N LEU A 354 -1.09 54.02 15.21
CA LEU A 354 -2.55 53.79 15.15
C LEU A 354 -2.97 52.86 16.28
N ASP A 355 -4.27 52.71 16.46
CA ASP A 355 -4.84 51.83 17.48
C ASP A 355 -4.33 50.40 17.36
N GLU A 356 -3.89 49.78 18.47
CA GLU A 356 -3.37 48.41 18.58
C GLU A 356 -4.39 47.38 18.09
N SER A 357 -5.69 47.66 18.32
CA SER A 357 -6.78 46.81 17.87
C SER A 357 -6.86 46.70 16.34
N LEU A 358 -6.56 47.79 15.63
CA LEU A 358 -6.51 47.81 14.17
C LEU A 358 -5.34 46.97 13.67
N GLY A 359 -4.18 47.06 14.32
CA GLY A 359 -3.00 46.22 14.03
C GLY A 359 -3.30 44.73 14.13
N THR A 360 -3.93 44.35 15.24
CA THR A 360 -4.33 42.93 15.48
C THR A 360 -5.34 42.43 14.44
N LEU A 361 -6.33 43.25 14.06
CA LEU A 361 -7.33 42.87 13.05
C LEU A 361 -6.71 42.69 11.64
N VAL A 362 -5.76 43.57 11.29
CA VAL A 362 -5.04 43.48 10.00
C VAL A 362 -4.17 42.25 9.98
N SER A 363 -3.43 41.95 11.06
CA SER A 363 -2.65 40.70 11.17
C SER A 363 -3.53 39.46 11.00
N LYS A 364 -4.64 39.36 11.74
CA LYS A 364 -5.59 38.23 11.59
C LYS A 364 -6.18 38.09 10.18
N LEU A 365 -6.40 39.21 9.48
CA LEU A 365 -6.84 39.20 8.09
C LEU A 365 -5.77 38.62 7.17
N GLN A 366 -4.52 38.98 7.38
CA GLN A 366 -3.38 38.46 6.63
C GLN A 366 -3.21 36.94 6.86
N ASP A 367 -3.24 36.49 8.11
CA ASP A 367 -3.17 35.08 8.49
C ASP A 367 -4.28 34.28 7.80
N SER A 368 -5.52 34.76 7.83
CA SER A 368 -6.66 34.11 7.17
C SER A 368 -6.54 34.11 5.64
N LEU A 369 -5.92 35.09 5.02
CA LEU A 369 -5.64 35.13 3.58
C LEU A 369 -4.56 34.11 3.20
N LEU A 370 -3.54 33.95 4.04
CA LEU A 370 -2.49 32.95 3.86
C LEU A 370 -3.02 31.53 4.05
N GLU A 371 -3.86 31.28 5.06
CA GLU A 371 -4.53 29.99 5.29
C GLU A 371 -5.46 29.61 4.12
N ARG A 372 -6.11 30.57 3.48
CA ARG A 372 -6.98 30.34 2.32
C ARG A 372 -6.21 29.80 1.10
N ARG A 373 -4.96 30.18 0.90
CA ARG A 373 -4.17 29.81 -0.29
C ARG A 373 -4.01 28.30 -0.47
N PRO A 374 -3.50 27.54 0.50
CA PRO A 374 -3.37 26.10 0.37
C PRO A 374 -4.74 25.40 0.23
N LEU A 375 -5.77 25.92 0.88
CA LEU A 375 -7.12 25.36 0.73
C LEU A 375 -7.66 25.50 -0.69
N LEU A 376 -7.37 26.59 -1.39
CA LEU A 376 -7.74 26.77 -2.80
C LEU A 376 -6.92 25.91 -3.78
N GLN A 377 -5.79 25.38 -3.37
CA GLN A 377 -5.01 24.42 -4.16
C GLN A 377 -5.53 22.99 -4.02
N GLN A 378 -6.06 22.64 -2.83
CA GLN A 378 -6.55 21.30 -2.52
C GLN A 378 -8.04 21.12 -2.81
N TYR A 379 -8.82 22.19 -2.74
CA TYR A 379 -10.29 22.15 -2.78
C TYR A 379 -10.84 23.19 -3.75
N THR A 380 -12.00 22.92 -4.31
CA THR A 380 -12.76 23.88 -5.13
C THR A 380 -13.24 25.04 -4.25
N SER A 381 -13.53 26.20 -4.87
CA SER A 381 -14.03 27.38 -4.19
C SER A 381 -15.37 27.15 -3.43
N ALA A 382 -16.12 26.13 -3.80
CA ALA A 382 -17.37 25.73 -3.16
C ALA A 382 -17.20 24.77 -1.97
N HIS A 383 -15.99 24.27 -1.72
CA HIS A 383 -15.74 23.34 -0.63
C HIS A 383 -15.97 23.97 0.75
N ARG A 384 -16.51 23.22 1.71
CA ARG A 384 -16.91 23.70 3.05
C ARG A 384 -15.76 24.43 3.79
N LYS A 385 -14.53 23.93 3.71
CA LYS A 385 -13.35 24.58 4.34
C LYS A 385 -13.03 25.93 3.70
N VAL A 386 -13.09 26.03 2.36
CA VAL A 386 -12.85 27.30 1.64
C VAL A 386 -13.96 28.31 1.92
N LEU A 387 -15.18 27.87 1.98
CA LEU A 387 -16.32 28.73 2.35
C LEU A 387 -16.20 29.23 3.80
N SER A 388 -15.74 28.39 4.72
CA SER A 388 -15.51 28.77 6.12
C SER A 388 -14.48 29.91 6.23
N ILE A 389 -13.30 29.74 5.66
CA ILE A 389 -12.23 30.74 5.71
C ILE A 389 -12.63 32.05 5.00
N ASN A 390 -13.36 31.96 3.87
CA ASN A 390 -13.89 33.13 3.19
C ASN A 390 -14.91 33.92 4.04
N ARG A 391 -15.70 33.25 4.90
CA ARG A 391 -16.56 33.92 5.88
C ARG A 391 -15.74 34.68 6.91
N VAL A 392 -14.69 34.07 7.46
CA VAL A 392 -13.77 34.70 8.42
C VAL A 392 -13.12 35.94 7.80
N ILE A 393 -12.57 35.83 6.57
CA ILE A 393 -11.98 36.98 5.84
C ILE A 393 -13.02 38.08 5.64
N THR A 394 -14.23 37.76 5.26
CA THR A 394 -15.31 38.74 5.07
C THR A 394 -15.67 39.43 6.39
N GLN A 395 -15.71 38.70 7.47
CA GLN A 395 -16.00 39.21 8.79
C GLN A 395 -14.88 40.13 9.30
N LEU A 396 -13.61 39.71 9.12
CA LEU A 396 -12.45 40.56 9.49
C LEU A 396 -12.41 41.87 8.69
N LYS A 397 -12.65 41.82 7.38
CA LYS A 397 -12.80 43.03 6.55
C LYS A 397 -13.90 43.96 7.07
N LYS A 398 -15.02 43.42 7.52
CA LYS A 398 -16.11 44.20 8.10
C LYS A 398 -15.66 44.83 9.43
N MET A 399 -15.01 44.03 10.29
CA MET A 399 -14.52 44.53 11.59
C MET A 399 -13.47 45.64 11.42
N ILE A 400 -12.51 45.48 10.50
CA ILE A 400 -11.51 46.51 10.17
C ILE A 400 -12.19 47.80 9.70
N ARG A 401 -13.17 47.71 8.80
CA ARG A 401 -13.91 48.91 8.33
C ARG A 401 -14.68 49.60 9.44
N ILE A 402 -15.33 48.84 10.34
CA ILE A 402 -16.01 49.41 11.52
C ILE A 402 -15.01 50.07 12.45
N ASN A 403 -13.87 49.42 12.77
CA ASN A 403 -12.83 49.96 13.63
C ASN A 403 -12.27 51.25 13.03
N ILE A 404 -11.92 51.28 11.72
CA ILE A 404 -11.46 52.49 11.05
C ILE A 404 -12.53 53.61 11.10
N SER A 405 -13.82 53.27 10.90
CA SER A 405 -14.88 54.28 10.98
C SER A 405 -15.04 54.89 12.40
N THR A 406 -14.89 54.03 13.44
CA THR A 406 -14.90 54.48 14.84
C THR A 406 -13.69 55.38 15.15
N LEU A 407 -12.47 54.97 14.72
CA LEU A 407 -11.27 55.76 14.89
C LEU A 407 -11.40 57.12 14.17
N LYS A 408 -11.97 57.14 12.96
CA LYS A 408 -12.22 58.41 12.24
C LYS A 408 -13.22 59.30 12.97
N ALA A 409 -14.29 58.73 13.51
CA ALA A 409 -15.27 59.50 14.31
C ALA A 409 -14.60 60.13 15.55
N ASN A 410 -13.76 59.37 16.26
CA ASN A 410 -12.99 59.88 17.39
C ASN A 410 -11.99 60.99 16.96
N ILE A 411 -11.33 60.81 15.82
CA ILE A 411 -10.43 61.79 15.21
C ILE A 411 -11.22 63.04 14.82
N ASP A 412 -12.39 62.91 14.20
CA ASP A 412 -13.25 64.04 13.80
C ASP A 412 -13.73 64.86 15.03
N GLN A 413 -14.11 64.17 16.12
CA GLN A 413 -14.44 64.84 17.39
C GLN A 413 -13.25 65.62 17.98
N ARG A 414 -12.05 65.00 18.02
CA ARG A 414 -10.84 65.62 18.49
C ARG A 414 -10.42 66.84 17.60
N GLN A 415 -10.57 66.68 16.27
CA GLN A 415 -10.34 67.69 15.27
C GLN A 415 -11.28 68.87 15.50
N SER A 416 -12.57 68.65 15.78
CA SER A 416 -13.54 69.74 16.10
C SER A 416 -13.17 70.47 17.35
N LEU A 417 -12.78 69.80 18.46
CA LEU A 417 -12.32 70.40 19.69
C LEU A 417 -11.07 71.26 19.49
N LEU A 418 -10.06 70.72 18.76
CA LEU A 418 -8.86 71.47 18.46
C LEU A 418 -9.15 72.67 17.54
N ALA A 419 -10.09 72.53 16.58
CA ALA A 419 -10.50 73.65 15.73
C ALA A 419 -11.17 74.78 16.52
N GLN A 420 -11.96 74.49 17.56
CA GLN A 420 -12.51 75.43 18.47
C GLN A 420 -11.36 76.13 19.20
N ASN A 421 -10.44 75.44 19.84
CA ASN A 421 -9.29 76.02 20.53
C ASN A 421 -8.42 76.92 19.60
N VAL A 422 -8.25 76.45 18.32
CA VAL A 422 -7.58 77.27 17.30
C VAL A 422 -8.32 78.62 17.05
N ASN A 423 -9.67 78.57 16.94
CA ASN A 423 -10.46 79.77 16.73
C ASN A 423 -10.39 80.69 17.91
N ASP A 424 -10.50 80.19 19.15
CA ASP A 424 -10.37 81.02 20.37
C ASP A 424 -8.99 81.74 20.43
N GLN A 425 -7.92 80.96 20.09
CA GLN A 425 -6.58 81.56 20.07
C GLN A 425 -6.37 82.49 18.86
N LYS A 426 -7.07 82.30 17.74
CA LYS A 426 -7.04 83.25 16.60
C LYS A 426 -7.72 84.55 16.94
N GLU A 427 -8.84 84.53 17.63
CA GLU A 427 -9.50 85.73 18.11
C GLU A 427 -8.57 86.54 19.03
N MET A 428 -7.85 85.87 19.95
CA MET A 428 -6.85 86.50 20.79
C MET A 428 -5.66 87.12 20.00
N LEU A 429 -5.23 86.37 18.92
CA LEU A 429 -4.19 86.91 18.02
C LEU A 429 -4.66 88.10 17.22
N GLU A 430 -5.94 88.12 16.80
CA GLU A 430 -6.54 89.25 16.05
C GLU A 430 -6.72 90.54 16.92
N ALA A 431 -6.84 90.35 18.22
CA ALA A 431 -6.89 91.49 19.15
C ALA A 431 -5.52 92.21 19.39
N LEU A 432 -4.43 91.61 18.85
CA LEU A 432 -3.10 92.19 18.95
C LEU A 432 -2.89 93.33 17.96
N PRO A 433 -1.88 94.30 18.21
CA PRO A 433 -1.45 95.27 17.24
C PRO A 433 -1.07 94.66 15.90
N GLU A 434 -1.28 95.36 14.78
CA GLU A 434 -1.14 94.85 13.43
C GLU A 434 0.25 94.21 13.17
N SER A 435 1.31 94.86 13.62
CA SER A 435 2.68 94.39 13.48
C SER A 435 2.95 93.10 14.26
N GLU A 436 2.50 93.02 15.53
CA GLU A 436 2.60 91.76 16.34
C GLU A 436 1.74 90.66 15.78
N ARG A 437 0.53 90.94 15.33
CA ARG A 437 -0.37 89.99 14.70
C ARG A 437 0.24 89.38 13.44
N ARG A 438 0.84 90.25 12.58
CA ARG A 438 1.48 89.76 11.35
C ARG A 438 2.72 88.93 11.65
N LEU A 439 3.59 89.41 12.58
CA LEU A 439 4.73 88.61 13.03
C LEU A 439 4.29 87.27 13.65
N GLY A 440 3.28 87.32 14.52
CA GLY A 440 2.74 86.12 15.16
C GLY A 440 2.18 85.09 14.14
N ARG A 441 1.51 85.53 13.05
CA ARG A 441 1.03 84.64 11.97
C ARG A 441 2.21 84.02 11.24
N LEU A 442 3.25 84.75 10.88
CA LEU A 442 4.42 84.25 10.19
C LEU A 442 5.21 83.26 11.07
N GLN A 443 5.46 83.61 12.33
CA GLN A 443 6.15 82.81 13.31
C GLN A 443 5.39 81.49 13.54
N ARG A 444 4.06 81.51 13.64
CA ARG A 444 3.20 80.35 13.78
C ARG A 444 3.31 79.43 12.55
N ASN A 445 3.18 80.01 11.34
CA ASN A 445 3.25 79.22 10.11
C ASN A 445 4.59 78.47 10.01
N PHE A 446 5.70 79.16 10.31
CA PHE A 446 7.01 78.51 10.34
C PHE A 446 7.09 77.44 11.42
N THR A 447 6.70 77.69 12.67
CA THR A 447 6.77 76.74 13.77
C THR A 447 5.89 75.49 13.54
N VAL A 448 4.70 75.67 12.97
CA VAL A 448 3.82 74.57 12.63
C VAL A 448 4.45 73.66 11.55
N ASN A 449 4.98 74.26 10.47
CA ASN A 449 5.60 73.48 9.39
C ASN A 449 6.88 72.79 9.87
N GLU A 450 7.74 73.50 10.70
CA GLU A 450 8.93 72.91 11.32
C GLU A 450 8.61 71.68 12.20
N LYS A 451 7.61 71.79 13.08
CA LYS A 451 7.21 70.70 13.99
C LYS A 451 6.60 69.54 13.23
N VAL A 452 5.82 69.80 12.18
CA VAL A 452 5.25 68.72 11.34
C VAL A 452 6.34 68.08 10.49
N TYR A 453 7.27 68.80 9.95
CA TYR A 453 8.44 68.31 9.23
C TYR A 453 9.28 67.38 10.12
N SER A 454 9.62 67.86 11.34
CA SER A 454 10.36 67.05 12.33
C SER A 454 9.61 65.74 12.70
N PHE A 455 8.29 65.81 12.90
CA PHE A 455 7.45 64.63 13.17
C PHE A 455 7.48 63.61 12.00
N LEU A 456 7.39 64.14 10.77
CA LEU A 456 7.47 63.24 9.58
C LEU A 456 8.85 62.61 9.40
N LEU A 457 9.95 63.39 9.71
CA LEU A 457 11.31 62.87 9.71
C LEU A 457 11.48 61.73 10.76
N GLU A 458 10.94 61.92 11.96
CA GLU A 458 10.94 60.87 13.00
C GLU A 458 10.21 59.62 12.52
N LYS A 459 9.02 59.77 11.92
CA LYS A 459 8.26 58.62 11.37
C LYS A 459 8.97 57.99 10.20
N ARG A 460 9.62 58.74 9.33
CA ARG A 460 10.47 58.23 8.25
C ARG A 460 11.64 57.40 8.79
N ALA A 461 12.35 57.92 9.78
CA ALA A 461 13.45 57.22 10.43
C ALA A 461 12.96 55.89 11.04
N SER A 462 11.83 55.91 11.77
CA SER A 462 11.22 54.72 12.32
C SER A 462 10.86 53.67 11.24
N ALA A 463 10.27 54.12 10.12
CA ALA A 463 9.93 53.25 9.00
C ALA A 463 11.18 52.68 8.29
N VAL A 464 12.25 53.44 8.15
CA VAL A 464 13.55 52.98 7.60
C VAL A 464 14.19 51.94 8.52
N ILE A 465 14.17 52.15 9.84
CA ILE A 465 14.69 51.21 10.84
C ILE A 465 13.87 49.90 10.78
N ALA A 466 12.54 50.00 10.73
CA ALA A 466 11.66 48.86 10.57
C ALA A 466 11.97 48.07 9.29
N LYS A 467 12.18 48.76 8.15
CA LYS A 467 12.60 48.16 6.88
C LYS A 467 13.94 47.43 6.98
N ALA A 468 14.92 48.03 7.62
CA ALA A 468 16.26 47.48 7.81
C ALA A 468 16.23 46.25 8.77
N GLY A 469 15.47 46.36 9.87
CA GLY A 469 15.34 45.28 10.86
C GLY A 469 14.63 44.01 10.34
N THR A 470 13.86 44.11 9.24
CA THR A 470 13.17 42.93 8.65
C THR A 470 14.10 41.99 7.87
N ILE A 471 15.33 42.39 7.56
CA ILE A 471 16.27 41.63 6.75
C ILE A 471 16.83 40.41 7.49
N SER A 472 16.84 40.39 8.83
CA SER A 472 17.48 39.34 9.63
C SER A 472 16.51 38.45 10.44
N ALA A 473 15.21 38.56 10.21
CA ALA A 473 14.25 37.85 11.06
C ALA A 473 14.18 36.33 10.81
N ASN A 474 14.53 35.88 9.60
CA ASN A 474 14.57 34.48 9.23
C ASN A 474 15.94 34.13 8.66
N SER A 475 16.53 33.03 9.10
CA SER A 475 17.85 32.58 8.64
C SER A 475 17.90 31.10 8.45
N VAL A 476 18.79 30.65 7.55
CA VAL A 476 19.16 29.22 7.47
C VAL A 476 20.05 28.93 8.67
N LEU A 477 19.64 28.03 9.53
CA LEU A 477 20.42 27.57 10.68
C LEU A 477 21.39 26.48 10.25
N ASP A 478 20.88 25.46 9.53
CA ASP A 478 21.68 24.37 8.98
C ASP A 478 21.36 24.21 7.50
N GLU A 479 22.38 24.27 6.65
CA GLU A 479 22.28 23.93 5.23
C GLU A 479 22.16 22.43 5.02
N ALA A 480 21.56 22.02 3.92
CA ALA A 480 21.41 20.62 3.57
C ALA A 480 22.76 19.95 3.34
N MET A 481 22.96 18.80 3.97
CA MET A 481 24.13 17.96 3.72
C MET A 481 23.90 17.03 2.51
N LEU A 482 24.96 16.73 1.78
CA LEU A 482 24.88 15.75 0.70
C LEU A 482 24.60 14.35 1.30
N PRO A 483 23.47 13.70 0.96
CA PRO A 483 23.14 12.41 1.53
C PRO A 483 24.02 11.30 0.99
N GLU A 484 24.75 10.62 1.86
CA GLU A 484 25.65 9.50 1.49
C GLU A 484 24.90 8.19 1.24
N LYS A 485 23.78 7.98 1.94
CA LYS A 485 23.03 6.71 1.91
C LYS A 485 21.58 6.96 1.49
N PRO A 486 21.01 6.07 0.66
CA PRO A 486 19.59 6.16 0.32
C PRO A 486 18.71 5.79 1.53
N ILE A 487 17.60 6.49 1.69
CA ILE A 487 16.57 6.19 2.70
C ILE A 487 15.62 5.09 2.24
N ALA A 488 15.44 4.93 0.93
CA ALA A 488 14.58 3.95 0.28
C ALA A 488 15.22 3.45 -1.04
N PRO A 489 14.86 2.23 -1.49
CA PRO A 489 14.12 1.20 -0.78
C PRO A 489 14.94 0.51 0.31
N LYS A 490 14.29 0.08 1.37
CA LYS A 490 14.93 -0.76 2.41
C LYS A 490 15.10 -2.19 1.88
N ARG A 491 16.08 -2.40 0.98
CA ARG A 491 16.26 -3.66 0.22
C ARG A 491 16.31 -4.91 1.10
N LYS A 492 17.00 -4.86 2.24
CA LYS A 492 17.05 -6.00 3.18
C LYS A 492 15.66 -6.40 3.69
N VAL A 493 14.82 -5.41 4.00
CA VAL A 493 13.45 -5.65 4.46
C VAL A 493 12.60 -6.21 3.33
N MET A 494 12.73 -5.71 2.10
CA MET A 494 12.01 -6.21 0.94
C MET A 494 12.34 -7.67 0.63
N VAL A 495 13.63 -8.03 0.65
CA VAL A 495 14.09 -9.41 0.44
C VAL A 495 13.59 -10.33 1.55
N ALA A 496 13.65 -9.88 2.81
CA ALA A 496 13.14 -10.64 3.94
C ALA A 496 11.61 -10.83 3.87
N SER A 497 10.86 -9.79 3.45
CA SER A 497 9.41 -9.91 3.25
C SER A 497 9.05 -10.86 2.10
N GLY A 498 9.86 -10.88 1.03
CA GLY A 498 9.72 -11.85 -0.05
C GLY A 498 9.89 -13.29 0.42
N LEU A 499 10.92 -13.57 1.24
CA LEU A 499 11.13 -14.88 1.84
C LEU A 499 9.93 -15.31 2.70
N LEU A 500 9.49 -14.44 3.60
CA LEU A 500 8.38 -14.72 4.50
C LEU A 500 7.08 -14.97 3.75
N LEU A 501 6.77 -14.14 2.77
CA LEU A 501 5.59 -14.29 1.92
C LEU A 501 5.64 -15.61 1.13
N GLY A 502 6.79 -15.95 0.54
CA GLY A 502 6.98 -17.20 -0.19
C GLY A 502 6.79 -18.45 0.69
N LEU A 503 7.33 -18.41 1.92
CA LEU A 503 7.12 -19.50 2.89
C LEU A 503 5.64 -19.61 3.30
N LEU A 504 4.97 -18.51 3.60
CA LEU A 504 3.54 -18.51 3.96
C LEU A 504 2.66 -19.03 2.81
N LEU A 505 2.91 -18.59 1.58
CA LEU A 505 2.17 -19.08 0.41
C LEU A 505 2.46 -20.56 0.14
N GLY A 506 3.71 -21.00 0.32
CA GLY A 506 4.07 -22.42 0.22
C GLY A 506 3.35 -23.28 1.25
N ILE A 507 3.29 -22.85 2.50
CA ILE A 507 2.52 -23.52 3.57
C ILE A 507 1.03 -23.54 3.23
N ALA A 508 0.45 -22.38 2.89
CA ALA A 508 -0.97 -22.28 2.56
C ALA A 508 -1.35 -23.19 1.38
N PHE A 509 -0.51 -23.27 0.35
CA PHE A 509 -0.74 -24.13 -0.81
C PHE A 509 -0.70 -25.62 -0.43
N VAL A 510 0.26 -26.04 0.42
CA VAL A 510 0.36 -27.42 0.90
C VAL A 510 -0.87 -27.81 1.72
N LEU A 511 -1.30 -26.94 2.64
CA LEU A 511 -2.50 -27.17 3.44
C LEU A 511 -3.77 -27.20 2.59
N PHE A 512 -3.88 -26.30 1.62
CA PHE A 512 -5.00 -26.28 0.69
C PHE A 512 -5.07 -27.58 -0.15
N ARG A 513 -3.92 -28.04 -0.65
CA ARG A 513 -3.83 -29.31 -1.38
C ARG A 513 -4.21 -30.51 -0.50
N GLU A 514 -3.76 -30.55 0.75
CA GLU A 514 -4.09 -31.59 1.71
C GLU A 514 -5.57 -31.60 2.06
N TYR A 515 -6.16 -30.42 2.22
CA TYR A 515 -7.61 -30.26 2.45
C TYR A 515 -8.47 -30.80 1.31
N LEU A 516 -7.97 -30.72 0.07
CA LEU A 516 -8.66 -31.24 -1.12
C LEU A 516 -8.43 -32.75 -1.34
N ASP A 517 -7.51 -33.39 -0.61
CA ASP A 517 -7.22 -34.82 -0.77
C ASP A 517 -8.16 -35.70 0.09
N THR A 518 -9.20 -36.21 -0.53
CA THR A 518 -10.25 -37.04 0.09
C THR A 518 -9.89 -38.51 0.20
N ARG A 519 -8.68 -38.94 -0.20
CA ARG A 519 -8.29 -40.35 -0.24
C ARG A 519 -8.01 -40.92 1.15
N ILE A 520 -8.33 -42.21 1.30
CA ILE A 520 -7.98 -42.99 2.49
C ILE A 520 -6.47 -43.20 2.51
N LYS A 521 -5.78 -42.79 3.57
CA LYS A 521 -4.32 -42.90 3.70
C LYS A 521 -3.85 -43.88 4.75
N ASP A 522 -4.67 -44.07 5.78
CA ASP A 522 -4.34 -44.93 6.91
C ASP A 522 -5.59 -45.53 7.58
N GLU A 523 -5.36 -46.29 8.66
CA GLU A 523 -6.43 -46.97 9.43
C GLU A 523 -7.36 -45.98 10.13
N ASP A 524 -6.83 -44.84 10.60
CA ASP A 524 -7.61 -43.80 11.32
C ASP A 524 -8.64 -43.13 10.40
N ASP A 525 -8.32 -43.01 9.14
CA ASP A 525 -9.27 -42.53 8.13
C ASP A 525 -10.49 -43.39 7.98
N ILE A 526 -10.32 -44.75 8.08
CA ILE A 526 -11.42 -45.69 8.04
C ILE A 526 -12.28 -45.64 9.30
N LYS A 527 -11.63 -45.68 10.50
CA LYS A 527 -12.30 -45.63 11.80
C LYS A 527 -13.15 -44.37 12.01
N LYS A 528 -12.75 -43.25 11.37
CA LYS A 528 -13.51 -41.95 11.45
C LYS A 528 -14.75 -41.95 10.59
N VAL A 529 -14.85 -42.82 9.58
CA VAL A 529 -15.89 -42.72 8.53
C VAL A 529 -16.94 -43.82 8.64
N THR A 530 -16.60 -45.01 9.16
CA THR A 530 -17.53 -46.15 9.25
C THR A 530 -17.35 -46.90 10.57
N SER A 531 -18.43 -47.55 11.01
CA SER A 531 -18.44 -48.44 12.19
C SER A 531 -18.02 -49.88 11.83
N VAL A 532 -17.88 -50.21 10.55
CA VAL A 532 -17.45 -51.54 10.09
C VAL A 532 -16.00 -51.79 10.52
N PRO A 533 -15.70 -52.92 11.19
CA PRO A 533 -14.38 -53.18 11.71
C PRO A 533 -13.32 -53.33 10.62
N LEU A 534 -12.15 -52.70 10.85
CA LEU A 534 -10.95 -52.95 10.07
C LEU A 534 -10.33 -54.28 10.58
N ILE A 535 -10.33 -55.34 9.73
CA ILE A 535 -9.88 -56.66 10.10
C ILE A 535 -8.48 -56.99 9.61
N GLY A 536 -7.92 -56.19 8.73
CA GLY A 536 -6.54 -56.38 8.27
C GLY A 536 -6.00 -55.24 7.46
N THR A 537 -4.70 -55.06 7.57
CA THR A 537 -3.92 -54.05 6.80
C THR A 537 -2.83 -54.81 6.03
N ILE A 538 -2.87 -54.73 4.72
CA ILE A 538 -1.92 -55.40 3.82
C ILE A 538 -0.92 -54.36 3.30
N PRO A 539 0.38 -54.52 3.60
CA PRO A 539 1.42 -53.63 3.09
C PRO A 539 1.57 -53.73 1.57
N SER A 540 2.07 -52.67 0.95
CA SER A 540 2.41 -52.67 -0.48
C SER A 540 3.44 -53.74 -0.79
N PHE A 541 3.20 -54.51 -1.85
CA PHE A 541 4.09 -55.55 -2.31
C PHE A 541 4.05 -55.70 -3.83
N SER A 542 5.17 -56.17 -4.41
CA SER A 542 5.25 -56.56 -5.81
C SER A 542 5.07 -58.08 -5.87
N GLY A 543 4.15 -58.56 -6.71
CA GLY A 543 3.95 -59.99 -6.98
C GLY A 543 4.19 -60.32 -8.45
N SER A 544 4.64 -61.54 -8.74
CA SER A 544 4.73 -62.05 -10.10
C SER A 544 3.33 -62.40 -10.64
N GLU A 545 3.12 -62.23 -11.93
CA GLU A 545 1.89 -62.75 -12.56
C GLU A 545 1.85 -64.30 -12.44
N GLY A 546 0.72 -64.79 -11.98
CA GLY A 546 0.46 -66.28 -11.90
C GLY A 546 0.80 -66.86 -10.54
N LYS A 547 1.31 -66.15 -9.55
CA LYS A 547 1.61 -66.73 -8.23
C LYS A 547 1.06 -65.91 -7.08
N ALA A 548 0.63 -66.59 -6.02
CA ALA A 548 0.29 -65.89 -4.76
C ALA A 548 1.57 -65.47 -4.05
N LYS A 549 1.60 -64.21 -3.54
CA LYS A 549 2.78 -63.66 -2.85
C LYS A 549 3.14 -64.46 -1.61
N VAL A 550 2.16 -65.00 -0.91
CA VAL A 550 2.35 -65.86 0.28
C VAL A 550 3.12 -67.13 -0.01
N LEU A 551 3.09 -67.64 -1.27
CA LEU A 551 3.83 -68.79 -1.75
C LEU A 551 5.21 -68.39 -2.27
N GLU A 552 5.35 -67.25 -2.95
CA GLU A 552 6.64 -66.77 -3.47
C GLU A 552 7.60 -66.28 -2.34
N ALA A 553 7.05 -65.59 -1.36
CA ALA A 553 7.81 -65.02 -0.27
C ALA A 553 7.12 -65.32 1.09
N PRO A 554 7.15 -66.53 1.59
CA PRO A 554 6.41 -66.93 2.79
C PRO A 554 6.76 -66.18 4.06
N LYS A 555 7.95 -65.61 4.13
CA LYS A 555 8.45 -64.83 5.26
C LYS A 555 8.29 -63.33 5.11
N SER A 556 7.67 -62.84 4.03
CA SER A 556 7.48 -61.42 3.80
C SER A 556 6.43 -60.84 4.76
N ALA A 557 6.53 -59.53 5.04
CA ALA A 557 5.54 -58.81 5.84
C ALA A 557 4.12 -58.91 5.23
N ALA A 558 3.98 -58.94 3.90
CA ALA A 558 2.71 -59.15 3.25
C ALA A 558 2.14 -60.56 3.57
N SER A 559 2.99 -61.59 3.56
CA SER A 559 2.57 -62.95 3.91
C SER A 559 2.13 -63.07 5.37
N GLU A 560 2.82 -62.40 6.30
CA GLU A 560 2.39 -62.32 7.69
C GLU A 560 1.07 -61.55 7.85
N ALA A 561 0.89 -60.46 7.11
CA ALA A 561 -0.37 -59.73 7.11
C ALA A 561 -1.55 -60.58 6.61
N PHE A 562 -1.36 -61.45 5.60
CA PHE A 562 -2.39 -62.40 5.14
C PHE A 562 -2.66 -63.50 6.18
N ARG A 563 -1.63 -63.98 6.94
CA ARG A 563 -1.84 -64.92 8.04
C ARG A 563 -2.60 -64.27 9.21
N ALA A 564 -2.28 -63.00 9.53
CA ALA A 564 -3.04 -62.24 10.51
C ALA A 564 -4.50 -62.05 10.07
N LEU A 565 -4.71 -61.66 8.79
CA LEU A 565 -6.06 -61.53 8.23
C LEU A 565 -6.86 -62.81 8.32
N ARG A 566 -6.25 -63.97 7.99
CA ARG A 566 -6.86 -65.28 8.19
C ARG A 566 -7.28 -65.50 9.64
N THR A 567 -6.44 -65.18 10.61
CA THR A 567 -6.74 -65.36 12.05
C THR A 567 -7.91 -64.46 12.46
N ASN A 568 -7.93 -63.21 11.97
CA ASN A 568 -9.00 -62.27 12.27
C ASN A 568 -10.35 -62.64 11.66
N LEU A 569 -10.35 -63.31 10.47
CA LEU A 569 -11.55 -63.87 9.86
C LEU A 569 -12.22 -64.91 10.75
N GLY A 570 -11.43 -65.71 11.51
CA GLY A 570 -11.95 -66.67 12.46
C GLY A 570 -12.81 -66.06 13.58
N PHE A 571 -12.61 -64.80 13.90
CA PHE A 571 -13.45 -64.10 14.88
C PHE A 571 -14.78 -63.60 14.30
N LEU A 572 -14.88 -63.47 12.98
CA LEU A 572 -16.10 -63.06 12.29
C LEU A 572 -16.99 -64.24 11.94
N SER A 573 -16.39 -65.47 11.82
CA SER A 573 -17.11 -66.69 11.52
C SER A 573 -17.71 -67.32 12.78
N GLN A 574 -18.95 -67.79 12.71
CA GLN A 574 -19.67 -68.38 13.87
C GLN A 574 -19.43 -69.90 14.07
N GLY A 575 -18.25 -70.40 13.61
CA GLY A 575 -17.88 -71.82 13.85
C GLY A 575 -18.58 -72.87 12.99
N GLU A 576 -18.92 -72.56 11.76
CA GLU A 576 -19.48 -73.47 10.79
C GLU A 576 -18.42 -74.45 10.22
N ASP A 577 -18.79 -75.68 9.88
CA ASP A 577 -17.90 -76.69 9.31
C ASP A 577 -17.35 -76.28 7.93
N SER A 578 -18.10 -75.46 7.17
CA SER A 578 -17.71 -74.90 5.86
C SER A 578 -18.01 -73.43 5.83
N LEU A 579 -16.96 -72.58 5.51
CA LEU A 579 -17.02 -71.15 5.56
C LEU A 579 -17.07 -70.51 4.15
N VAL A 580 -18.11 -69.78 3.86
CA VAL A 580 -18.23 -68.92 2.63
C VAL A 580 -17.77 -67.54 2.86
N ILE A 581 -16.76 -67.10 2.12
CA ILE A 581 -16.18 -65.76 2.20
C ILE A 581 -16.41 -65.00 0.88
N ALA A 582 -17.05 -63.87 0.90
CA ALA A 582 -17.18 -63.03 -0.29
C ALA A 582 -16.24 -61.81 -0.21
N SER A 583 -15.51 -61.50 -1.26
CA SER A 583 -14.66 -60.30 -1.32
C SER A 583 -15.19 -59.32 -2.35
N THR A 584 -15.37 -58.05 -1.93
CA THR A 584 -15.80 -56.96 -2.78
C THR A 584 -14.97 -55.71 -2.53
N SER A 585 -15.24 -54.63 -3.27
CA SER A 585 -14.60 -53.33 -3.11
C SER A 585 -15.49 -52.22 -3.65
N THR A 586 -15.13 -50.98 -3.50
CA THR A 586 -15.89 -49.84 -4.05
C THR A 586 -15.72 -49.73 -5.56
N ILE A 587 -14.48 -49.69 -6.01
CA ILE A 587 -14.11 -49.50 -7.42
C ILE A 587 -13.13 -50.59 -7.88
N SER A 588 -12.90 -50.64 -9.21
CA SER A 588 -11.91 -51.54 -9.76
C SER A 588 -10.49 -51.12 -9.41
N GLY A 589 -9.60 -52.06 -9.13
CA GLY A 589 -8.18 -51.77 -8.85
C GLY A 589 -7.81 -51.65 -7.36
N GLU A 590 -8.75 -51.87 -6.45
CA GLU A 590 -8.50 -51.85 -5.00
C GLU A 590 -7.79 -53.10 -4.47
N GLY A 591 -7.73 -54.17 -5.27
CA GLY A 591 -6.94 -55.37 -4.97
C GLY A 591 -7.74 -56.58 -4.51
N LYS A 592 -9.10 -56.63 -4.69
CA LYS A 592 -9.97 -57.78 -4.34
C LYS A 592 -9.40 -59.12 -4.75
N THR A 593 -9.19 -59.30 -6.07
CA THR A 593 -8.69 -60.56 -6.62
C THR A 593 -7.32 -60.96 -6.05
N THR A 594 -6.46 -59.95 -5.77
CA THR A 594 -5.15 -60.19 -5.11
C THR A 594 -5.34 -60.68 -3.68
N ILE A 595 -6.28 -60.08 -2.94
CA ILE A 595 -6.65 -60.52 -1.59
C ILE A 595 -7.25 -61.93 -1.63
N SER A 596 -8.21 -62.24 -2.54
CA SER A 596 -8.86 -63.55 -2.69
C SER A 596 -7.84 -64.65 -2.99
N ILE A 597 -6.89 -64.41 -3.91
CA ILE A 597 -5.85 -65.44 -4.26
C ILE A 597 -4.92 -65.68 -3.06
N ASN A 598 -4.37 -64.61 -2.44
CA ASN A 598 -3.41 -64.84 -1.37
C ASN A 598 -4.05 -65.40 -0.10
N LEU A 599 -5.26 -64.95 0.22
CA LEU A 599 -5.99 -65.45 1.39
C LEU A 599 -6.45 -66.89 1.17
N GLY A 600 -6.95 -67.30 -0.05
CA GLY A 600 -7.23 -68.65 -0.43
C GLY A 600 -6.01 -69.57 -0.32
N ALA A 601 -4.85 -69.09 -0.78
CA ALA A 601 -3.59 -69.81 -0.66
C ALA A 601 -3.19 -69.99 0.83
N VAL A 602 -3.30 -68.95 1.67
CA VAL A 602 -3.01 -69.05 3.13
C VAL A 602 -3.97 -70.08 3.82
N MET A 603 -5.24 -70.12 3.42
CA MET A 603 -6.21 -71.11 3.95
C MET A 603 -5.87 -72.55 3.54
N SER A 604 -5.56 -72.78 2.25
CA SER A 604 -5.14 -74.06 1.72
C SER A 604 -3.88 -74.61 2.40
N LEU A 605 -2.89 -73.72 2.74
CA LEU A 605 -1.68 -74.15 3.48
C LEU A 605 -1.97 -74.67 4.90
N THR A 606 -3.15 -74.47 5.46
CA THR A 606 -3.57 -75.12 6.71
C THR A 606 -4.18 -76.50 6.59
N GLY A 607 -4.18 -77.03 5.38
CA GLY A 607 -4.77 -78.32 5.09
C GLY A 607 -6.27 -78.30 4.86
N LYS A 608 -6.90 -77.15 4.80
CA LYS A 608 -8.32 -76.95 4.50
C LYS A 608 -8.55 -76.98 2.99
N LYS A 609 -9.52 -77.84 2.53
CA LYS A 609 -9.95 -77.86 1.11
C LYS A 609 -10.57 -76.46 0.79
N THR A 610 -9.90 -75.75 -0.07
CA THR A 610 -10.29 -74.37 -0.40
C THR A 610 -10.61 -74.20 -1.88
N ILE A 611 -11.70 -73.51 -2.21
CA ILE A 611 -12.07 -73.22 -3.60
C ILE A 611 -12.28 -71.72 -3.76
N ILE A 612 -11.80 -71.11 -4.87
CA ILE A 612 -12.05 -69.73 -5.26
C ILE A 612 -12.97 -69.74 -6.48
N VAL A 613 -14.09 -69.03 -6.38
CA VAL A 613 -15.07 -68.94 -7.47
C VAL A 613 -15.07 -67.44 -7.96
N ASP A 614 -14.76 -67.28 -9.25
CA ASP A 614 -14.78 -65.94 -9.89
C ASP A 614 -16.23 -65.57 -10.28
N LEU A 615 -16.85 -64.72 -9.48
CA LEU A 615 -18.19 -64.21 -9.73
C LEU A 615 -18.17 -62.79 -10.40
N ASP A 616 -17.00 -62.28 -10.75
CA ASP A 616 -16.91 -61.09 -11.60
C ASP A 616 -17.11 -61.47 -13.07
N MET A 617 -18.35 -61.86 -13.43
CA MET A 617 -18.72 -62.24 -14.78
C MET A 617 -18.69 -61.08 -15.77
N ARG A 618 -18.47 -59.84 -15.34
CA ARG A 618 -18.39 -58.65 -16.21
C ARG A 618 -16.97 -58.36 -16.68
N LYS A 619 -15.99 -58.44 -15.78
CA LYS A 619 -14.57 -58.21 -16.05
C LYS A 619 -13.69 -59.28 -15.40
N PRO A 620 -13.81 -60.55 -15.85
CA PRO A 620 -13.09 -61.66 -15.22
C PRO A 620 -11.56 -61.45 -15.33
N GLN A 621 -10.87 -61.51 -14.21
CA GLN A 621 -9.41 -61.34 -14.13
C GLN A 621 -8.70 -62.46 -13.42
N LEU A 622 -9.43 -63.23 -12.61
CA LEU A 622 -8.87 -64.24 -11.76
C LEU A 622 -8.18 -65.35 -12.60
N HIS A 623 -8.86 -65.83 -13.66
CA HIS A 623 -8.33 -66.85 -14.57
C HIS A 623 -7.03 -66.46 -15.27
N LYS A 624 -6.88 -65.08 -15.60
CA LYS A 624 -5.66 -64.57 -16.21
C LYS A 624 -4.52 -64.59 -15.22
N ARG A 625 -4.79 -64.16 -13.97
CA ARG A 625 -3.79 -64.11 -12.93
C ARG A 625 -3.28 -65.42 -12.46
N LEU A 626 -4.13 -66.52 -12.55
CA LEU A 626 -3.76 -67.89 -12.21
C LEU A 626 -3.40 -68.72 -13.44
N GLN A 627 -3.42 -68.09 -14.64
CA GLN A 627 -3.13 -68.77 -15.92
C GLN A 627 -4.01 -70.02 -16.17
N LEU A 628 -5.31 -69.93 -15.81
CA LEU A 628 -6.29 -71.00 -15.93
C LEU A 628 -7.26 -70.77 -17.10
N SER A 629 -8.00 -71.86 -17.51
CA SER A 629 -8.97 -71.77 -18.59
C SER A 629 -10.22 -71.00 -18.16
N ASN A 630 -10.79 -70.16 -19.07
CA ASN A 630 -12.08 -69.50 -18.92
C ASN A 630 -13.12 -69.93 -19.98
N LEU A 631 -12.90 -71.09 -20.64
CA LEU A 631 -13.81 -71.55 -21.65
C LEU A 631 -15.15 -72.04 -21.07
N LYS A 632 -15.11 -72.55 -19.86
CA LYS A 632 -16.25 -73.00 -19.04
C LYS A 632 -16.06 -72.42 -17.65
N GLY A 633 -17.11 -72.12 -16.93
CA GLY A 633 -17.04 -71.58 -15.57
C GLY A 633 -18.41 -71.48 -14.94
N ILE A 634 -18.46 -70.66 -13.84
CA ILE A 634 -19.69 -70.51 -13.04
C ILE A 634 -20.87 -70.00 -13.87
N SER A 635 -20.65 -69.11 -14.85
CA SER A 635 -21.70 -68.61 -15.75
C SER A 635 -22.35 -69.75 -16.57
N SER A 636 -21.56 -70.73 -16.94
CA SER A 636 -22.07 -71.90 -17.68
C SER A 636 -22.92 -72.86 -16.80
N VAL A 637 -22.55 -72.98 -15.52
CA VAL A 637 -23.32 -73.72 -14.52
C VAL A 637 -24.63 -73.04 -14.19
N LEU A 638 -24.57 -71.70 -13.91
CA LEU A 638 -25.75 -70.89 -13.64
C LEU A 638 -26.75 -70.89 -14.82
N ALA A 639 -26.24 -70.97 -16.06
CA ALA A 639 -27.06 -71.13 -17.28
C ALA A 639 -27.53 -72.56 -17.54
N LYS A 640 -27.28 -73.54 -16.64
CA LYS A 640 -27.61 -74.96 -16.77
C LYS A 640 -26.99 -75.64 -17.99
N LYS A 641 -25.87 -75.21 -18.49
CA LYS A 641 -25.16 -75.72 -19.65
C LYS A 641 -24.08 -76.75 -19.26
N GLU A 642 -23.57 -76.67 -18.07
CA GLU A 642 -22.53 -77.54 -17.54
C GLU A 642 -22.86 -77.94 -16.08
N LYS A 643 -22.26 -79.06 -15.61
CA LYS A 643 -22.34 -79.42 -14.19
C LYS A 643 -21.25 -78.73 -13.38
N LEU A 644 -21.44 -78.59 -12.07
CA LEU A 644 -20.49 -77.98 -11.20
C LEU A 644 -19.12 -78.68 -11.22
N SER A 645 -19.13 -80.04 -11.22
CA SER A 645 -17.90 -80.84 -11.31
C SER A 645 -17.08 -80.62 -12.57
N ASP A 646 -17.70 -80.24 -13.70
CA ASP A 646 -17.04 -80.13 -15.00
C ASP A 646 -16.31 -78.76 -15.17
N VAL A 647 -16.49 -77.80 -14.24
CA VAL A 647 -15.92 -76.50 -14.29
C VAL A 647 -14.88 -76.22 -13.16
N ILE A 648 -14.74 -77.19 -12.24
CA ILE A 648 -13.72 -77.09 -11.18
C ILE A 648 -12.36 -77.36 -11.84
N GLN A 649 -11.43 -76.44 -11.60
CA GLN A 649 -10.04 -76.50 -12.08
C GLN A 649 -9.10 -76.69 -10.91
N HIS A 650 -8.27 -77.70 -10.94
CA HIS A 650 -7.24 -77.91 -9.93
C HIS A 650 -5.96 -77.19 -10.35
N ILE A 651 -5.39 -76.40 -9.45
CA ILE A 651 -4.14 -75.66 -9.72
C ILE A 651 -2.98 -76.68 -9.64
N GLN A 652 -2.35 -76.99 -10.79
CA GLN A 652 -1.33 -78.00 -10.92
C GLN A 652 0.03 -77.71 -10.27
N HIS A 653 0.21 -76.59 -9.65
CA HIS A 653 1.44 -76.23 -8.92
C HIS A 653 1.40 -76.92 -7.54
N ALA A 654 2.43 -77.67 -7.19
CA ALA A 654 2.54 -78.35 -5.89
C ALA A 654 2.39 -77.41 -4.67
N GLU A 655 2.72 -76.10 -4.86
CA GLU A 655 2.59 -75.09 -3.89
C GLU A 655 1.14 -74.66 -3.56
N TYR A 656 0.18 -75.01 -4.46
CA TYR A 656 -1.27 -74.72 -4.29
C TYR A 656 -2.08 -76.01 -3.93
N ALA A 657 -1.42 -77.02 -3.37
CA ALA A 657 -2.10 -78.27 -2.99
C ALA A 657 -3.32 -78.01 -2.10
N GLY A 658 -4.51 -78.45 -2.54
CA GLY A 658 -5.78 -78.19 -1.84
C GLY A 658 -6.50 -76.90 -2.17
N LEU A 659 -6.03 -76.12 -3.18
CA LEU A 659 -6.70 -74.92 -3.68
C LEU A 659 -7.26 -75.20 -5.07
N ASP A 660 -8.57 -75.18 -5.19
CA ASP A 660 -9.30 -75.34 -6.43
C ASP A 660 -9.89 -74.03 -6.91
N PHE A 661 -10.32 -73.98 -8.15
CA PHE A 661 -10.79 -72.77 -8.77
C PHE A 661 -11.94 -73.01 -9.75
N ILE A 662 -12.93 -72.10 -9.72
CA ILE A 662 -13.95 -72.02 -10.75
C ILE A 662 -13.84 -70.62 -11.40
N SER A 663 -13.56 -70.64 -12.73
CA SER A 663 -13.54 -69.40 -13.49
C SER A 663 -14.95 -68.78 -13.67
N SER A 664 -15.03 -67.50 -13.99
CA SER A 664 -16.33 -66.92 -14.32
C SER A 664 -16.99 -67.54 -15.57
N GLY A 665 -16.18 -68.08 -16.47
CA GLY A 665 -16.64 -68.59 -17.75
C GLY A 665 -16.93 -67.50 -18.79
N PRO A 666 -17.60 -67.84 -19.89
CA PRO A 666 -18.03 -66.86 -20.89
C PRO A 666 -18.93 -65.79 -20.28
N ILE A 667 -18.72 -64.55 -20.67
CA ILE A 667 -19.49 -63.40 -20.18
C ILE A 667 -20.96 -63.55 -20.58
N PRO A 668 -21.90 -63.66 -19.63
CA PRO A 668 -23.31 -63.77 -19.95
C PRO A 668 -23.94 -62.39 -20.21
N PRO A 669 -25.08 -62.31 -20.94
CA PRO A 669 -25.76 -61.04 -21.17
C PRO A 669 -26.43 -60.43 -19.90
N ASN A 670 -26.78 -61.29 -18.92
CA ASN A 670 -27.57 -60.97 -17.72
C ASN A 670 -26.95 -61.58 -16.45
N PRO A 671 -25.77 -61.09 -15.99
CA PRO A 671 -25.08 -61.67 -14.84
C PRO A 671 -25.90 -61.63 -13.54
N SER A 672 -26.58 -60.51 -13.26
CA SER A 672 -27.36 -60.33 -12.04
C SER A 672 -28.51 -61.32 -11.91
N GLU A 673 -29.30 -61.51 -12.98
CA GLU A 673 -30.42 -62.46 -13.01
C GLU A 673 -29.97 -63.88 -12.78
N LEU A 674 -28.78 -64.23 -13.29
CA LEU A 674 -28.22 -65.60 -13.09
C LEU A 674 -27.82 -65.84 -11.63
N ILE A 675 -27.35 -64.79 -10.95
CA ILE A 675 -26.94 -64.88 -9.53
C ILE A 675 -28.16 -64.95 -8.61
N GLU A 676 -29.20 -64.15 -8.92
CA GLU A 676 -30.44 -64.06 -8.11
C GLU A 676 -31.27 -65.37 -8.11
N GLY A 677 -31.01 -66.34 -9.07
CA GLY A 677 -31.77 -67.57 -9.21
C GLY A 677 -31.45 -68.60 -8.14
N ASP A 678 -32.38 -69.51 -7.88
CA ASP A 678 -32.27 -70.69 -6.95
C ASP A 678 -31.04 -71.53 -7.13
N ILE A 679 -30.43 -71.48 -8.35
CA ILE A 679 -29.28 -72.27 -8.70
C ILE A 679 -28.05 -71.87 -7.90
N MET A 680 -27.86 -70.60 -7.63
CA MET A 680 -26.73 -70.11 -6.84
C MET A 680 -26.74 -70.67 -5.41
N ALA A 681 -27.91 -70.74 -4.78
CA ALA A 681 -28.08 -71.33 -3.45
C ALA A 681 -27.79 -72.92 -3.50
N GLN A 682 -28.15 -73.56 -4.58
CA GLN A 682 -27.82 -74.99 -4.77
C GLN A 682 -26.33 -75.22 -4.94
N ILE A 683 -25.64 -74.38 -5.74
CA ILE A 683 -24.17 -74.41 -5.94
C ILE A 683 -23.47 -74.20 -4.59
N ILE A 684 -23.89 -73.24 -3.80
CA ILE A 684 -23.30 -72.95 -2.46
C ILE A 684 -23.44 -74.20 -1.59
N LYS A 685 -24.61 -74.82 -1.60
CA LYS A 685 -24.87 -76.04 -0.80
C LYS A 685 -24.01 -77.21 -1.27
N GLU A 686 -23.81 -77.42 -2.57
CA GLU A 686 -22.95 -78.43 -3.13
C GLU A 686 -21.49 -78.20 -2.79
N LEU A 687 -21.01 -76.98 -2.96
CA LEU A 687 -19.64 -76.55 -2.57
C LEU A 687 -19.37 -76.79 -1.09
N ARG A 688 -20.33 -76.43 -0.21
CA ARG A 688 -20.20 -76.62 1.25
C ARG A 688 -20.05 -78.11 1.62
N SER A 689 -20.53 -79.02 0.84
CA SER A 689 -20.36 -80.48 1.11
C SER A 689 -18.98 -81.03 0.73
N GLU A 690 -18.20 -80.26 -0.11
CA GLU A 690 -16.91 -80.70 -0.63
C GLU A 690 -15.72 -79.87 -0.13
N TYR A 691 -15.98 -78.64 0.23
CA TYR A 691 -14.92 -77.64 0.59
C TYR A 691 -15.14 -77.13 2.00
N ASP A 692 -14.02 -76.96 2.74
CA ASP A 692 -14.01 -76.32 4.04
C ASP A 692 -14.08 -74.77 3.92
N ILE A 693 -13.49 -74.18 2.83
CA ILE A 693 -13.45 -72.74 2.56
C ILE A 693 -13.88 -72.51 1.10
N ILE A 694 -14.83 -71.61 0.92
CA ILE A 694 -15.32 -71.14 -0.38
C ILE A 694 -15.12 -69.64 -0.47
N PHE A 695 -14.31 -69.18 -1.42
CA PHE A 695 -14.12 -67.77 -1.70
C PHE A 695 -14.91 -67.34 -2.94
N PHE A 696 -15.71 -66.29 -2.79
CA PHE A 696 -16.36 -65.59 -3.90
C PHE A 696 -15.62 -64.24 -4.18
N ASP A 697 -14.96 -64.22 -5.38
CA ASP A 697 -14.40 -62.93 -5.88
C ASP A 697 -15.48 -62.24 -6.68
N THR A 698 -16.06 -61.18 -6.11
CA THR A 698 -17.21 -60.45 -6.67
C THR A 698 -16.81 -59.15 -7.37
N PRO A 699 -17.62 -58.58 -8.26
CA PRO A 699 -17.37 -57.26 -8.82
C PRO A 699 -17.49 -56.16 -7.75
N PRO A 700 -16.96 -54.95 -8.03
CA PRO A 700 -17.07 -53.81 -7.09
C PRO A 700 -18.52 -53.37 -6.88
N VAL A 701 -18.95 -53.18 -5.62
CA VAL A 701 -20.32 -52.77 -5.26
C VAL A 701 -20.63 -51.33 -5.72
N GLY A 702 -19.64 -50.49 -5.89
CA GLY A 702 -19.82 -49.10 -6.36
C GLY A 702 -20.11 -48.99 -7.86
N LEU A 703 -19.92 -50.09 -8.62
CA LEU A 703 -20.13 -50.11 -10.06
C LEU A 703 -21.36 -50.95 -10.47
N VAL A 704 -21.64 -52.00 -9.74
CA VAL A 704 -22.71 -52.95 -10.08
C VAL A 704 -23.31 -53.60 -8.84
N THR A 705 -24.59 -53.96 -8.92
CA THR A 705 -25.36 -54.57 -7.82
C THR A 705 -25.11 -56.06 -7.63
N ASP A 706 -24.39 -56.73 -8.56
CA ASP A 706 -24.18 -58.19 -8.56
C ASP A 706 -23.54 -58.65 -7.24
N ALA A 707 -22.60 -57.88 -6.67
CA ALA A 707 -21.99 -58.21 -5.38
C ALA A 707 -22.99 -58.17 -4.23
N LEU A 708 -23.96 -57.22 -4.25
CA LEU A 708 -24.98 -57.09 -3.21
C LEU A 708 -25.92 -58.28 -3.15
N LEU A 709 -26.07 -59.05 -4.23
CA LEU A 709 -26.85 -60.30 -4.26
C LEU A 709 -26.08 -61.46 -3.61
N ILE A 710 -24.73 -61.42 -3.62
CA ILE A 710 -23.86 -62.48 -3.12
C ILE A 710 -23.50 -62.26 -1.64
N LEU A 711 -23.25 -61.03 -1.23
CA LEU A 711 -22.78 -60.73 0.12
C LEU A 711 -23.70 -61.28 1.22
N PRO A 712 -25.04 -61.24 1.12
CA PRO A 712 -25.95 -61.82 2.12
C PRO A 712 -25.88 -63.38 2.18
N MET A 713 -25.38 -64.03 1.11
CA MET A 713 -25.23 -65.52 1.04
C MET A 713 -23.91 -66.00 1.65
N ALA A 714 -22.98 -65.09 1.92
CA ALA A 714 -21.69 -65.35 2.54
C ALA A 714 -21.79 -65.29 4.07
N ASP A 715 -20.99 -66.16 4.74
CA ASP A 715 -20.87 -66.16 6.19
C ASP A 715 -20.01 -64.97 6.66
N VAL A 716 -19.01 -64.60 5.85
CA VAL A 716 -18.11 -63.44 6.07
C VAL A 716 -17.89 -62.68 4.76
N SER A 717 -17.94 -61.36 4.85
CA SER A 717 -17.72 -60.47 3.71
C SER A 717 -16.51 -59.59 3.93
N LEU A 718 -15.66 -59.47 2.90
CA LEU A 718 -14.47 -58.61 2.88
C LEU A 718 -14.70 -57.41 1.99
N TYR A 719 -14.58 -56.20 2.56
CA TYR A 719 -14.62 -54.96 1.80
C TYR A 719 -13.20 -54.43 1.64
N VAL A 720 -12.67 -54.49 0.44
CA VAL A 720 -11.28 -54.08 0.17
C VAL A 720 -11.22 -52.63 -0.22
N VAL A 721 -10.43 -51.85 0.51
CA VAL A 721 -10.08 -50.47 0.18
C VAL A 721 -8.57 -50.33 -0.02
N ARG A 722 -8.13 -49.42 -0.87
CA ARG A 722 -6.71 -49.24 -1.20
C ARG A 722 -6.20 -47.90 -0.73
N ALA A 723 -5.13 -47.90 0.05
CA ALA A 723 -4.49 -46.72 0.56
C ALA A 723 -3.98 -45.80 -0.58
N GLY A 724 -4.23 -44.49 -0.47
CA GLY A 724 -3.87 -43.47 -1.47
C GLY A 724 -4.66 -43.54 -2.79
N TYR A 725 -5.66 -44.45 -2.88
CA TYR A 725 -6.45 -44.68 -4.07
C TYR A 725 -7.98 -44.57 -3.84
N SER A 726 -8.51 -45.24 -2.82
CA SER A 726 -9.91 -45.22 -2.45
C SER A 726 -10.31 -43.93 -1.80
N ASP A 727 -11.49 -43.39 -2.14
CA ASP A 727 -12.01 -42.16 -1.58
C ASP A 727 -12.80 -42.42 -0.28
N LYS A 728 -12.65 -41.53 0.72
CA LYS A 728 -13.36 -41.60 2.01
C LYS A 728 -14.88 -41.58 1.83
N ASP A 729 -15.37 -40.84 0.84
CA ASP A 729 -16.81 -40.67 0.61
C ASP A 729 -17.50 -42.01 0.24
N PHE A 730 -16.76 -42.95 -0.32
CA PHE A 730 -17.30 -44.26 -0.61
C PHE A 730 -17.61 -45.07 0.66
N LEU A 731 -16.80 -44.93 1.70
CA LEU A 731 -17.03 -45.62 2.97
C LEU A 731 -18.21 -45.05 3.78
N LYS A 732 -18.59 -43.80 3.56
CA LYS A 732 -19.73 -43.17 4.26
C LYS A 732 -21.06 -43.92 4.07
N ASN A 733 -21.19 -44.66 2.99
CA ASN A 733 -22.41 -45.42 2.67
C ASN A 733 -22.34 -46.90 3.05
N ILE A 734 -21.19 -47.38 3.56
CA ILE A 734 -21.03 -48.80 3.80
C ILE A 734 -21.90 -49.31 4.96
N ASP A 735 -22.03 -48.53 6.05
CA ASP A 735 -22.90 -48.84 7.19
C ASP A 735 -24.35 -49.04 6.72
N ARG A 736 -24.86 -48.17 5.86
CA ARG A 736 -26.19 -48.28 5.26
C ARG A 736 -26.33 -49.50 4.39
N ILE A 737 -25.32 -49.85 3.56
CA ILE A 737 -25.34 -51.02 2.71
C ILE A 737 -25.40 -52.28 3.58
N VAL A 738 -24.69 -52.35 4.70
CA VAL A 738 -24.71 -53.46 5.63
C VAL A 738 -26.11 -53.68 6.20
N GLU A 739 -26.77 -52.60 6.64
CA GLU A 739 -28.12 -52.65 7.21
C GLU A 739 -29.19 -52.98 6.14
N GLU A 740 -29.13 -52.36 4.96
CA GLU A 740 -30.14 -52.50 3.91
C GLU A 740 -30.17 -53.93 3.29
N TYR A 741 -28.99 -54.55 3.17
CA TYR A 741 -28.85 -55.88 2.56
C TYR A 741 -28.64 -57.01 3.55
N ASP A 742 -28.75 -56.78 4.86
CA ASP A 742 -28.55 -57.77 5.94
C ASP A 742 -27.22 -58.54 5.81
N ILE A 743 -26.13 -57.81 5.53
CA ILE A 743 -24.79 -58.38 5.32
C ILE A 743 -24.17 -58.76 6.67
N LYS A 744 -23.95 -60.05 6.87
CA LYS A 744 -23.34 -60.55 8.12
C LYS A 744 -21.82 -60.58 8.00
N GLY A 745 -21.15 -60.30 9.12
CA GLY A 745 -19.70 -60.47 9.24
C GLY A 745 -18.87 -59.63 8.24
N LEU A 746 -19.31 -58.38 7.90
CA LEU A 746 -18.53 -57.52 7.05
C LEU A 746 -17.30 -57.00 7.76
N GLY A 747 -16.13 -57.12 7.13
CA GLY A 747 -14.88 -56.54 7.61
C GLY A 747 -14.13 -55.80 6.52
N ILE A 748 -13.54 -54.67 6.86
CA ILE A 748 -12.72 -53.88 5.92
C ILE A 748 -11.28 -54.40 5.91
N VAL A 749 -10.71 -54.47 4.71
CA VAL A 749 -9.28 -54.77 4.51
C VAL A 749 -8.63 -53.58 3.83
N LEU A 750 -7.68 -52.91 4.51
CA LEU A 750 -6.88 -51.82 3.94
C LEU A 750 -5.67 -52.38 3.21
N ASN A 751 -5.67 -52.24 1.89
CA ASN A 751 -4.65 -52.80 0.99
C ASN A 751 -3.65 -51.71 0.54
N ASP A 752 -2.45 -52.13 0.14
CA ASP A 752 -1.41 -51.28 -0.45
C ASP A 752 -0.92 -50.14 0.47
N VAL A 753 -0.80 -50.44 1.76
CA VAL A 753 -0.30 -49.49 2.73
C VAL A 753 1.21 -49.38 2.64
N SER A 754 1.75 -48.13 2.59
CA SER A 754 3.19 -47.88 2.61
C SER A 754 3.84 -48.52 3.84
N TYR A 755 5.00 -49.15 3.65
CA TYR A 755 5.75 -49.88 4.71
C TYR A 755 6.05 -49.00 5.93
N GLU A 756 6.31 -47.69 5.72
CA GLU A 756 6.54 -46.72 6.78
C GLU A 756 5.32 -46.43 7.69
N LYS A 757 4.11 -46.80 7.23
CA LYS A 757 2.83 -46.53 7.89
C LYS A 757 2.21 -47.79 8.55
N VAL A 758 2.79 -48.96 8.35
CA VAL A 758 2.33 -50.18 9.04
C VAL A 758 2.77 -50.04 10.50
N GLY A 759 1.83 -49.60 11.32
CA GLY A 759 2.07 -49.13 12.67
C GLY A 759 2.77 -50.15 13.58
N TYR A 760 3.33 -49.63 14.63
CA TYR A 760 4.04 -50.18 15.79
C TYR A 760 3.40 -51.42 16.49
N GLY A 761 2.86 -52.39 15.74
CA GLY A 761 2.22 -53.59 16.31
C GLY A 761 2.98 -54.89 16.03
N TYR A 762 3.86 -54.95 15.05
CA TYR A 762 4.62 -56.18 14.72
C TYR A 762 6.13 -55.86 14.70
N GLY A 763 6.80 -56.21 15.72
CA GLY A 763 8.22 -56.26 16.03
C GLY A 763 9.24 -55.71 14.99
N HIS A 764 9.75 -54.53 15.22
CA HIS A 764 11.10 -54.18 14.77
C HIS A 764 12.09 -55.17 15.40
N GLY A 765 12.58 -56.14 14.64
CA GLY A 765 13.72 -56.89 15.16
C GLY A 765 14.12 -58.20 14.49
N TYR A 766 13.44 -58.72 13.46
CA TYR A 766 13.81 -60.09 13.00
C TYR A 766 13.95 -60.30 11.49
N TYR A 767 13.87 -59.28 10.64
CA TYR A 767 14.02 -59.51 9.19
C TYR A 767 14.94 -58.43 8.58
N GLU A 768 16.25 -58.72 8.59
CA GLU A 768 17.19 -58.14 7.62
C GLU A 768 16.99 -58.84 6.28
N GLU A 769 16.89 -58.09 5.21
CA GLU A 769 16.86 -58.55 3.82
C GLU A 769 18.18 -59.29 3.50
N ASN A 770 18.05 -60.50 2.98
CA ASN A 770 19.02 -61.16 2.11
C ASN A 770 18.49 -61.18 0.69
#